data_c9ffcb96b895e06eda0c6e8fe10a93a3
#
_entry.id   c9ffcb96b895e06eda0c6e8fe10a93a3
#
_cell.length_a   1.000
_cell.length_b   1.000
_cell.length_c   1.000
_cell.angle_alpha   90.00
_cell.angle_beta   90.00
_cell.angle_gamma   90.00
#
_symmetry.space_group_name_H-M   'P 1'
#
loop_
_entity.id
_entity.type
_entity.pdbx_description
1 polymer ?
#
loop_
_entity_poly.entity_id
_entity_poly.type
_entity_poly.pdbx_seq_one_letter_code
_entity_poly.pdbx_strand_id
1 'polypeptide(L)'
;MIRTHLWKLLLILFVVLWSFFELYPPSGQDLLAHFTERAGGRDLVFSNIVAQAESMNKTNATRAYGNLKDAVGTNELARFFSSIDTKGEENPSAFILNTLQKECAGKIRLGLDLQGGTSFRVAMDTNKLSGADSLASGGTNEVSGTNASSRKLESSTALAHAVEVLRRRIDKFGVAEPLIQPEGANRIVIQLPGLSESERESVIRTIEKPAYLEFRMVHPDSAQRVASGIIEPGYELLTETKKMDDGTKKLTPYLVSRKPERGLTGKYVKGAYPSRDDLGKLQINFTLDSEGADLFDQITTEYSPKNDRKYQLAIVLDGKLQSAPEINGRIPGGQARITSPNGFREDEAFELANTLENPLQAPVKIIEERSVEPSLGADSIKSGIRASFIGVIAVAGFMAVYYFLAGVVANMALCLNIVILLGVMCSISTTLTVPGIAGIVLTIGMAVDANVLIFERIREELAAGKSMRGALSAGYGKAFSTIFDSNLTTLISSVILIFMGTGPVKGFGVTLTFGVLISMFTALFVTRLVFDWLLFKGLLKSMPMLHIIRGNKIDFMRWAKPAFAASWLLIIIGIGWGLKRGHDVMGVDFAGGDSLTLTYAQKVPVDEVRKFVTDLKVGDPLIQPQKDVLTGKESLRITVAYNQGSNVVAALKQKFSQAGFEKQAIDTVGAVVGKEIQRSAIVASLLAMFGILVYVAFRYEFSFAVGAVVAILHDVLMTLGWFFLSGRELSAPMVAAVLTIIGFSINDTI
;
A
#
# COMPACT_ATOMS: atom_id res chain seq x y z
N MET A 1 -45.07 23.12 6.17
CA MET A 1 -43.71 23.37 5.68
C MET A 1 -42.61 22.84 6.65
N ILE A 2 -42.68 23.15 7.95
CA ILE A 2 -41.69 22.63 8.91
C ILE A 2 -41.67 21.11 8.99
N ARG A 3 -42.81 20.43 8.96
CA ARG A 3 -42.88 18.94 8.99
C ARG A 3 -42.27 18.26 7.76
N THR A 4 -42.36 18.86 6.57
CA THR A 4 -41.85 18.28 5.32
C THR A 4 -40.33 18.41 5.15
N HIS A 5 -39.68 19.35 5.83
CA HIS A 5 -38.24 19.54 5.77
C HIS A 5 -37.51 19.05 7.05
N LEU A 6 -38.26 18.69 8.10
CA LEU A 6 -37.66 18.24 9.37
C LEU A 6 -36.81 16.96 9.20
N TRP A 7 -37.29 16.00 8.45
CA TRP A 7 -36.56 14.76 8.20
C TRP A 7 -35.25 15.01 7.43
N LYS A 8 -35.23 15.97 6.47
CA LYS A 8 -34.02 16.36 5.73
C LYS A 8 -33.02 17.02 6.64
N LEU A 9 -33.47 17.89 7.53
CA LEU A 9 -32.60 18.52 8.53
C LEU A 9 -32.01 17.47 9.48
N LEU A 10 -32.84 16.54 9.99
CA LEU A 10 -32.39 15.48 10.88
C LEU A 10 -31.38 14.54 10.17
N LEU A 11 -31.61 14.23 8.89
CA LEU A 11 -30.67 13.45 8.11
C LEU A 11 -29.30 14.15 7.96
N ILE A 12 -29.32 15.43 7.59
CA ILE A 12 -28.08 16.23 7.46
C ILE A 12 -27.37 16.31 8.80
N LEU A 13 -28.09 16.61 9.88
CA LEU A 13 -27.53 16.68 11.21
C LEU A 13 -26.91 15.34 11.65
N PHE A 14 -27.63 14.24 11.39
CA PHE A 14 -27.13 12.90 11.68
C PHE A 14 -25.83 12.61 10.92
N VAL A 15 -25.78 12.83 9.61
CA VAL A 15 -24.60 12.60 8.78
C VAL A 15 -23.41 13.45 9.25
N VAL A 16 -23.65 14.72 9.58
CA VAL A 16 -22.59 15.63 10.06
C VAL A 16 -22.08 15.20 11.43
N LEU A 17 -22.97 14.90 12.38
CA LEU A 17 -22.58 14.46 13.73
C LEU A 17 -21.85 13.11 13.68
N TRP A 18 -22.34 12.18 12.87
CA TRP A 18 -21.68 10.90 12.65
C TRP A 18 -20.27 11.11 12.07
N SER A 19 -20.13 11.99 11.07
CA SER A 19 -18.82 12.29 10.47
C SER A 19 -17.85 12.92 11.47
N PHE A 20 -18.33 13.81 12.34
CA PHE A 20 -17.51 14.36 13.42
C PHE A 20 -17.10 13.31 14.45
N PHE A 21 -17.99 12.39 14.79
CA PHE A 21 -17.69 11.28 15.71
C PHE A 21 -16.61 10.34 15.14
N GLU A 22 -16.73 9.99 13.86
CA GLU A 22 -15.74 9.14 13.18
C GLU A 22 -14.38 9.85 13.00
N LEU A 23 -14.39 11.16 12.85
CA LEU A 23 -13.17 11.94 12.63
C LEU A 23 -12.42 12.25 13.94
N TYR A 24 -13.06 12.19 15.08
CA TYR A 24 -12.44 12.57 16.36
C TYR A 24 -11.72 11.39 17.04
N PRO A 25 -10.44 11.54 17.48
CA PRO A 25 -9.51 12.65 17.22
C PRO A 25 -8.89 12.59 15.81
N PRO A 26 -8.83 13.71 15.07
CA PRO A 26 -8.37 13.71 13.67
C PRO A 26 -6.87 13.43 13.52
N SER A 27 -6.07 13.90 14.46
CA SER A 27 -4.61 13.72 14.49
C SER A 27 -4.19 12.92 15.70
N GLY A 28 -3.09 12.19 15.57
CA GLY A 28 -2.48 11.51 16.70
C GLY A 28 -1.95 12.49 17.75
N GLN A 29 -1.90 12.03 18.98
CA GLN A 29 -1.27 12.72 20.10
C GLN A 29 0.23 12.42 20.10
N ASP A 30 1.04 13.25 20.75
CA ASP A 30 2.45 12.97 20.95
C ASP A 30 2.61 11.73 21.82
N LEU A 31 3.25 10.68 21.27
CA LEU A 31 3.42 9.39 21.92
C LEU A 31 4.20 9.54 23.24
N LEU A 32 5.25 10.37 23.27
CA LEU A 32 6.06 10.53 24.48
C LEU A 32 5.32 11.31 25.56
N ALA A 33 4.53 12.31 25.17
CA ALA A 33 3.66 13.04 26.10
C ALA A 33 2.60 12.11 26.69
N HIS A 34 1.93 11.30 25.86
CA HIS A 34 0.92 10.34 26.31
C HIS A 34 1.53 9.21 27.16
N PHE A 35 2.70 8.69 26.78
CA PHE A 35 3.46 7.72 27.58
C PHE A 35 3.74 8.28 28.97
N THR A 36 4.13 9.56 29.05
CA THR A 36 4.43 10.23 30.32
C THR A 36 3.16 10.48 31.14
N GLU A 37 2.06 10.85 30.51
CA GLU A 37 0.78 11.12 31.17
C GLU A 37 0.13 9.87 31.74
N ARG A 38 0.17 8.76 30.99
CA ARG A 38 -0.50 7.48 31.31
C ARG A 38 0.23 6.66 32.39
N ALA A 39 1.51 6.98 32.66
CA ALA A 39 2.31 6.26 33.65
C ALA A 39 1.81 6.52 35.07
N GLY A 40 1.46 5.44 35.81
CA GLY A 40 1.02 5.49 37.21
C GLY A 40 2.13 5.65 38.23
N GLY A 41 3.41 5.42 37.84
CA GLY A 41 4.59 5.60 38.69
C GLY A 41 5.71 6.26 37.89
N ARG A 42 6.50 7.14 38.55
CA ARG A 42 7.60 7.88 37.90
C ARG A 42 8.83 7.80 38.81
N ASP A 43 9.62 6.76 38.63
CA ASP A 43 10.91 6.61 39.29
C ASP A 43 12.07 7.17 38.44
N LEU A 44 13.29 7.07 38.94
CA LEU A 44 14.50 7.51 38.23
C LEU A 44 14.67 6.74 36.89
N VAL A 45 14.29 5.48 36.84
CA VAL A 45 14.40 4.67 35.62
C VAL A 45 13.42 5.16 34.57
N PHE A 46 12.18 5.45 34.95
CA PHE A 46 11.17 6.04 34.05
C PHE A 46 11.63 7.41 33.53
N SER A 47 12.14 8.28 34.40
CA SER A 47 12.65 9.59 34.03
C SER A 47 13.82 9.51 33.05
N ASN A 48 14.72 8.54 33.23
CA ASN A 48 15.83 8.30 32.30
C ASN A 48 15.34 7.82 30.93
N ILE A 49 14.33 6.91 30.89
CA ILE A 49 13.71 6.46 29.63
C ILE A 49 13.14 7.65 28.87
N VAL A 50 12.37 8.50 29.56
CA VAL A 50 11.76 9.70 28.95
C VAL A 50 12.82 10.66 28.42
N ALA A 51 13.85 10.98 29.23
CA ALA A 51 14.94 11.89 28.83
C ALA A 51 15.74 11.35 27.63
N GLN A 52 16.00 10.04 27.59
CA GLN A 52 16.68 9.39 26.48
C GLN A 52 15.81 9.43 25.21
N ALA A 53 14.53 9.09 25.31
CA ALA A 53 13.58 9.17 24.19
C ALA A 53 13.45 10.62 23.67
N GLU A 54 13.39 11.63 24.56
CA GLU A 54 13.39 13.04 24.19
C GLU A 54 14.63 13.46 23.40
N SER A 55 15.80 13.01 23.86
CA SER A 55 17.07 13.32 23.17
C SER A 55 17.10 12.69 21.77
N MET A 56 16.64 11.47 21.64
CA MET A 56 16.51 10.76 20.34
C MET A 56 15.48 11.43 19.43
N ASN A 57 14.34 11.88 19.97
CA ASN A 57 13.30 12.59 19.22
C ASN A 57 13.79 13.95 18.70
N LYS A 58 14.70 14.66 19.42
CA LYS A 58 15.33 15.88 18.92
C LYS A 58 16.20 15.62 17.69
N THR A 59 16.82 14.45 17.62
CA THR A 59 17.68 14.05 16.49
C THR A 59 16.84 13.48 15.34
N ASN A 60 15.79 12.69 15.64
CA ASN A 60 14.92 12.08 14.64
C ASN A 60 13.47 11.97 15.16
N ALA A 61 12.71 13.06 15.01
CA ALA A 61 11.33 13.16 15.48
C ALA A 61 10.36 12.18 14.78
N THR A 62 10.69 11.72 13.57
CA THR A 62 9.83 10.85 12.77
C THR A 62 9.83 9.39 13.25
N ARG A 63 10.79 9.01 14.11
CA ARG A 63 10.93 7.67 14.72
C ARG A 63 10.45 7.61 16.18
N ALA A 64 9.47 8.40 16.57
CA ALA A 64 9.06 8.54 17.98
C ALA A 64 8.82 7.18 18.68
N TYR A 65 8.16 6.22 18.02
CA TYR A 65 7.95 4.88 18.57
C TYR A 65 9.27 4.08 18.68
N GLY A 66 10.07 4.07 17.63
CA GLY A 66 11.39 3.40 17.65
C GLY A 66 12.31 3.99 18.71
N ASN A 67 12.38 5.31 18.80
CA ASN A 67 13.18 6.02 19.81
C ASN A 67 12.72 5.68 21.23
N LEU A 68 11.41 5.62 21.46
CA LEU A 68 10.85 5.23 22.76
C LEU A 68 11.15 3.76 23.07
N LYS A 69 11.01 2.85 22.10
CA LYS A 69 11.36 1.43 22.23
C LYS A 69 12.84 1.23 22.54
N ASP A 70 13.71 1.94 21.82
CA ASP A 70 15.15 1.89 22.02
C ASP A 70 15.54 2.45 23.41
N ALA A 71 14.89 3.52 23.88
CA ALA A 71 15.07 4.09 25.20
C ALA A 71 14.59 3.16 26.33
N VAL A 72 13.52 2.41 26.11
CA VAL A 72 13.01 1.40 27.06
C VAL A 72 14.01 0.25 27.17
N GLY A 73 14.60 -0.20 26.05
CA GLY A 73 15.55 -1.31 26.05
C GLY A 73 15.01 -2.56 26.70
N THR A 74 15.70 -3.07 27.72
CA THR A 74 15.33 -4.27 28.50
C THR A 74 14.49 -3.98 29.75
N ASN A 75 14.08 -2.72 29.98
CA ASN A 75 13.33 -2.36 31.19
C ASN A 75 11.89 -2.86 31.11
N GLU A 76 11.37 -3.37 32.24
CA GLU A 76 9.99 -3.80 32.35
C GLU A 76 9.04 -2.62 32.57
N LEU A 77 8.15 -2.37 31.60
CA LEU A 77 7.17 -1.29 31.65
C LEU A 77 5.94 -1.63 32.50
N ALA A 78 5.62 -2.91 32.74
CA ALA A 78 4.41 -3.32 33.43
C ALA A 78 4.22 -2.65 34.81
N ARG A 79 5.31 -2.35 35.51
CA ARG A 79 5.30 -1.66 36.81
C ARG A 79 4.83 -0.19 36.73
N PHE A 80 4.97 0.44 35.57
CA PHE A 80 4.57 1.84 35.36
C PHE A 80 3.17 1.96 34.77
N PHE A 81 2.64 0.89 34.14
CA PHE A 81 1.37 0.89 33.43
C PHE A 81 0.41 -0.18 33.98
N SER A 82 0.12 -0.10 35.27
CA SER A 82 -0.78 -1.06 35.96
C SER A 82 -2.20 -1.06 35.42
N SER A 83 -2.62 -0.03 34.67
CA SER A 83 -3.93 0.07 34.02
C SER A 83 -4.06 -0.80 32.75
N ILE A 84 -2.95 -1.31 32.21
CA ILE A 84 -2.91 -2.17 31.03
C ILE A 84 -2.72 -3.61 31.50
N ASP A 85 -3.71 -4.48 31.23
CA ASP A 85 -3.59 -5.90 31.59
C ASP A 85 -2.65 -6.62 30.63
N THR A 86 -1.53 -7.06 31.17
CA THR A 86 -0.46 -7.75 30.41
C THR A 86 -0.38 -9.25 30.74
N LYS A 87 -1.40 -9.80 31.43
CA LYS A 87 -1.42 -11.23 31.83
C LYS A 87 -1.51 -12.11 30.59
N GLY A 88 -0.53 -12.97 30.42
CA GLY A 88 -0.48 -13.91 29.30
C GLY A 88 0.30 -13.43 28.08
N GLU A 89 0.83 -12.19 28.10
CA GLU A 89 1.64 -11.69 27.01
C GLU A 89 3.12 -12.09 27.17
N GLU A 90 3.73 -12.60 26.10
CA GLU A 90 5.13 -13.03 26.10
C GLU A 90 6.10 -11.86 26.31
N ASN A 91 5.74 -10.67 25.81
CA ASN A 91 6.52 -9.45 25.97
C ASN A 91 5.64 -8.29 26.47
N PRO A 92 5.45 -8.16 27.80
CA PRO A 92 4.60 -7.13 28.39
C PRO A 92 4.97 -5.71 27.99
N SER A 93 6.28 -5.39 27.90
CA SER A 93 6.75 -4.04 27.54
C SER A 93 6.42 -3.67 26.11
N ALA A 94 6.56 -4.60 25.16
CA ALA A 94 6.17 -4.37 23.76
C ALA A 94 4.66 -4.22 23.62
N PHE A 95 3.88 -5.02 24.35
CA PHE A 95 2.41 -4.91 24.36
C PHE A 95 1.94 -3.55 24.88
N ILE A 96 2.53 -3.06 25.97
CA ILE A 96 2.24 -1.73 26.51
C ILE A 96 2.56 -0.63 25.51
N LEU A 97 3.74 -0.65 24.87
CA LEU A 97 4.13 0.33 23.86
C LEU A 97 3.17 0.34 22.67
N ASN A 98 2.80 -0.85 22.18
CA ASN A 98 1.85 -0.99 21.08
C ASN A 98 0.44 -0.49 21.45
N THR A 99 0.01 -0.73 22.69
CA THR A 99 -1.30 -0.25 23.19
C THR A 99 -1.31 1.27 23.29
N LEU A 100 -0.28 1.86 23.89
CA LEU A 100 -0.14 3.32 23.98
C LEU A 100 -0.06 3.97 22.61
N GLN A 101 0.63 3.35 21.66
CA GLN A 101 0.68 3.85 20.29
C GLN A 101 -0.70 3.82 19.62
N LYS A 102 -1.47 2.74 19.81
CA LYS A 102 -2.85 2.67 19.28
C LYS A 102 -3.76 3.72 19.93
N GLU A 103 -3.58 3.99 21.22
CA GLU A 103 -4.33 5.05 21.92
C GLU A 103 -3.98 6.45 21.40
N CYS A 104 -2.69 6.66 21.04
CA CYS A 104 -2.23 7.91 20.47
C CYS A 104 -2.57 8.08 18.99
N ALA A 105 -2.91 7.01 18.27
CA ALA A 105 -3.16 7.07 16.85
C ALA A 105 -4.39 7.93 16.54
N GLY A 106 -4.25 8.86 15.61
CA GLY A 106 -5.39 9.61 15.07
C GLY A 106 -6.26 8.72 14.19
N LYS A 107 -7.52 9.13 14.01
CA LYS A 107 -8.46 8.41 13.13
C LYS A 107 -8.07 8.47 11.66
N ILE A 108 -7.37 9.51 11.22
CA ILE A 108 -6.88 9.65 9.85
C ILE A 108 -5.62 8.80 9.69
N ARG A 109 -5.75 7.67 8.99
CA ARG A 109 -4.61 6.82 8.64
C ARG A 109 -3.87 7.39 7.44
N LEU A 110 -2.58 7.65 7.60
CA LEU A 110 -1.74 8.14 6.52
C LEU A 110 -1.14 6.96 5.76
N GLY A 111 -1.05 7.07 4.44
CA GLY A 111 -0.36 6.10 3.60
C GLY A 111 1.17 6.21 3.74
N LEU A 112 1.85 5.21 3.22
CA LEU A 112 3.31 5.11 3.30
C LEU A 112 4.03 6.29 2.65
N ASP A 113 3.48 6.79 1.54
CA ASP A 113 3.96 7.96 0.81
C ASP A 113 3.89 9.27 1.62
N LEU A 114 3.14 9.27 2.73
CA LEU A 114 3.01 10.39 3.66
C LEU A 114 3.74 10.16 4.99
N GLN A 115 3.67 8.96 5.55
CA GLN A 115 4.35 8.64 6.82
C GLN A 115 5.82 8.25 6.63
N GLY A 116 6.20 7.81 5.43
CA GLY A 116 7.44 7.09 5.19
C GLY A 116 7.40 5.64 5.68
N GLY A 117 8.38 4.86 5.28
CA GLY A 117 8.48 3.44 5.59
C GLY A 117 8.61 2.58 4.32
N THR A 118 8.32 1.28 4.42
CA THR A 118 8.48 0.35 3.31
C THR A 118 7.19 -0.44 3.05
N SER A 119 6.82 -0.57 1.78
CA SER A 119 5.74 -1.42 1.29
C SER A 119 6.30 -2.57 0.48
N PHE A 120 5.85 -3.76 0.77
CA PHE A 120 6.14 -4.96 0.00
C PHE A 120 4.86 -5.49 -0.63
N ARG A 121 4.93 -5.82 -1.93
CA ARG A 121 3.92 -6.64 -2.57
C ARG A 121 4.50 -8.03 -2.76
N VAL A 122 3.83 -9.01 -2.18
CA VAL A 122 4.31 -10.39 -2.08
C VAL A 122 3.37 -11.27 -2.89
N ALA A 123 3.92 -12.11 -3.76
CA ALA A 123 3.18 -13.13 -4.49
C ALA A 123 3.36 -14.50 -3.83
N MET A 124 2.28 -15.23 -3.63
CA MET A 124 2.27 -16.61 -3.15
C MET A 124 2.31 -17.57 -4.34
N ASP A 125 3.21 -18.57 -4.29
CA ASP A 125 3.32 -19.62 -5.31
C ASP A 125 2.24 -20.68 -5.10
N THR A 126 1.07 -20.43 -5.70
CA THR A 126 -0.09 -21.34 -5.59
C THR A 126 0.15 -22.70 -6.28
N ASN A 127 1.11 -22.82 -7.18
CA ASN A 127 1.41 -24.09 -7.85
C ASN A 127 2.02 -25.13 -6.88
N LYS A 128 2.65 -24.67 -5.82
CA LYS A 128 3.24 -25.53 -4.78
C LYS A 128 2.22 -25.97 -3.72
N LEU A 129 1.06 -25.35 -3.64
CA LEU A 129 -0.06 -25.85 -2.82
C LEU A 129 -0.61 -27.18 -3.35
N SER A 130 -0.61 -27.36 -4.67
CA SER A 130 -1.14 -28.57 -5.34
C SER A 130 -0.11 -29.70 -5.48
N GLY A 131 1.13 -29.49 -5.09
CA GLY A 131 2.26 -30.39 -5.39
C GLY A 131 2.42 -31.60 -4.48
N ALA A 132 1.64 -31.71 -3.39
CA ALA A 132 1.77 -32.86 -2.49
C ALA A 132 1.00 -34.10 -2.95
N ASP A 133 -0.07 -33.95 -3.74
CA ASP A 133 -0.92 -35.08 -4.15
C ASP A 133 -0.79 -35.50 -5.62
N SER A 134 -0.15 -34.71 -6.47
CA SER A 134 -0.06 -35.04 -7.92
C SER A 134 1.03 -36.03 -8.30
N LEU A 135 1.90 -36.44 -7.36
CA LEU A 135 2.94 -37.49 -7.59
C LEU A 135 2.46 -38.89 -7.17
N ALA A 136 1.26 -39.05 -6.65
CA ALA A 136 0.74 -40.34 -6.17
C ALA A 136 -0.21 -41.03 -7.15
N SER A 137 -0.64 -40.43 -8.25
CA SER A 137 -1.47 -41.10 -9.27
C SER A 137 -0.96 -40.79 -10.69
N GLY A 138 -0.11 -41.65 -11.17
CA GLY A 138 0.16 -41.81 -12.60
C GLY A 138 -1.13 -42.30 -13.31
N GLY A 139 -1.95 -41.38 -13.73
CA GLY A 139 -3.19 -41.66 -14.47
C GLY A 139 -3.59 -40.44 -15.27
N THR A 140 -3.34 -40.51 -16.57
CA THR A 140 -3.97 -39.63 -17.58
C THR A 140 -5.46 -39.80 -17.54
N ASN A 141 -6.19 -38.78 -17.06
CA ASN A 141 -7.58 -38.54 -17.48
C ASN A 141 -7.96 -37.08 -17.24
N GLU A 142 -8.33 -36.44 -18.31
CA GLU A 142 -9.02 -35.15 -18.35
C GLU A 142 -10.34 -35.26 -17.54
N VAL A 143 -10.49 -34.47 -16.48
CA VAL A 143 -11.77 -34.30 -15.82
C VAL A 143 -12.12 -32.82 -15.77
N SER A 144 -13.14 -32.51 -16.53
CA SER A 144 -13.80 -31.22 -16.67
C SER A 144 -14.42 -30.68 -15.37
N GLY A 145 -14.31 -29.39 -15.17
CA GLY A 145 -15.37 -28.52 -14.61
C GLY A 145 -15.49 -28.37 -13.09
N THR A 146 -15.23 -29.37 -12.26
CA THR A 146 -15.44 -29.30 -10.80
C THR A 146 -14.18 -28.86 -10.01
N ASN A 147 -13.02 -28.99 -10.58
CA ASN A 147 -11.73 -28.72 -9.91
C ASN A 147 -11.36 -27.22 -9.81
N ALA A 148 -11.95 -26.36 -10.64
CA ALA A 148 -11.62 -24.94 -10.64
C ALA A 148 -12.16 -24.17 -9.42
N SER A 149 -13.37 -24.53 -8.98
CA SER A 149 -13.98 -23.89 -7.81
C SER A 149 -13.32 -24.33 -6.50
N SER A 150 -12.96 -25.61 -6.37
CA SER A 150 -12.25 -26.15 -5.21
C SER A 150 -10.85 -25.53 -5.09
N ARG A 151 -10.08 -25.45 -6.19
CA ARG A 151 -8.76 -24.79 -6.23
C ARG A 151 -8.82 -23.31 -5.87
N LYS A 152 -9.87 -22.59 -6.29
CA LYS A 152 -10.07 -21.18 -5.95
C LYS A 152 -10.37 -21.00 -4.46
N LEU A 153 -11.12 -21.92 -3.85
CA LEU A 153 -11.41 -21.91 -2.42
C LEU A 153 -10.16 -22.23 -1.59
N GLU A 154 -9.39 -23.24 -1.97
CA GLU A 154 -8.12 -23.61 -1.33
C GLU A 154 -7.09 -22.48 -1.41
N SER A 155 -6.96 -21.84 -2.58
CA SER A 155 -6.09 -20.67 -2.78
C SER A 155 -6.49 -19.49 -1.90
N SER A 156 -7.79 -19.21 -1.75
CA SER A 156 -8.26 -18.11 -0.90
C SER A 156 -8.04 -18.37 0.60
N THR A 157 -8.20 -19.63 1.02
CA THR A 157 -7.94 -20.03 2.41
C THR A 157 -6.44 -19.98 2.73
N ALA A 158 -5.60 -20.46 1.81
CA ALA A 158 -4.14 -20.39 1.94
C ALA A 158 -3.65 -18.93 1.97
N LEU A 159 -4.26 -18.04 1.18
CA LEU A 159 -3.93 -16.62 1.18
C LEU A 159 -4.30 -15.96 2.51
N ALA A 160 -5.49 -16.26 3.05
CA ALA A 160 -5.92 -15.75 4.35
C ALA A 160 -5.00 -16.23 5.48
N HIS A 161 -4.60 -17.50 5.45
CA HIS A 161 -3.62 -18.06 6.37
C HIS A 161 -2.25 -17.38 6.24
N ALA A 162 -1.77 -17.17 5.01
CA ALA A 162 -0.50 -16.48 4.77
C ALA A 162 -0.51 -15.04 5.31
N VAL A 163 -1.63 -14.31 5.19
CA VAL A 163 -1.80 -12.97 5.79
C VAL A 163 -1.64 -13.03 7.30
N GLU A 164 -2.27 -14.00 7.97
CA GLU A 164 -2.19 -14.14 9.42
C GLU A 164 -0.77 -14.53 9.88
N VAL A 165 -0.14 -15.46 9.19
CA VAL A 165 1.25 -15.87 9.46
C VAL A 165 2.21 -14.68 9.29
N LEU A 166 2.11 -13.94 8.19
CA LEU A 166 2.95 -12.77 7.94
C LEU A 166 2.70 -11.67 8.98
N ARG A 167 1.45 -11.51 9.43
CA ARG A 167 1.11 -10.59 10.52
C ARG A 167 1.85 -10.95 11.80
N ARG A 168 1.77 -12.20 12.25
CA ARG A 168 2.45 -12.69 13.47
C ARG A 168 3.97 -12.55 13.36
N ARG A 169 4.53 -12.84 12.17
CA ARG A 169 5.98 -12.68 11.93
C ARG A 169 6.42 -11.24 12.04
N ILE A 170 5.63 -10.32 11.50
CA ILE A 170 5.94 -8.89 11.44
C ILE A 170 5.69 -8.22 12.80
N ASP A 171 4.65 -8.62 13.53
CA ASP A 171 4.34 -8.09 14.86
C ASP A 171 5.52 -8.28 15.85
N LYS A 172 6.28 -9.36 15.70
CA LYS A 172 7.49 -9.59 16.53
C LYS A 172 8.62 -8.59 16.30
N PHE A 173 8.65 -7.90 15.14
CA PHE A 173 9.60 -6.79 14.92
C PHE A 173 9.17 -5.50 15.62
N GLY A 174 7.96 -5.47 16.18
CA GLY A 174 7.44 -4.28 16.86
C GLY A 174 7.25 -3.09 15.94
N VAL A 175 6.95 -3.33 14.66
CA VAL A 175 6.60 -2.28 13.71
C VAL A 175 5.22 -1.73 14.06
N ALA A 176 5.14 -0.41 14.13
CA ALA A 176 3.91 0.28 14.43
C ALA A 176 2.85 0.08 13.34
N GLU A 177 1.69 -0.44 13.70
CA GLU A 177 0.50 -0.57 12.84
C GLU A 177 0.79 -1.09 11.42
N PRO A 178 1.32 -2.33 11.26
CA PRO A 178 1.54 -2.89 9.94
C PRO A 178 0.21 -3.08 9.23
N LEU A 179 0.09 -2.58 8.01
CA LEU A 179 -1.07 -2.85 7.16
C LEU A 179 -0.77 -4.08 6.31
N ILE A 180 -1.44 -5.19 6.59
CA ILE A 180 -1.28 -6.44 5.84
C ILE A 180 -2.65 -6.83 5.27
N GLN A 181 -2.77 -6.81 3.95
CA GLN A 181 -4.03 -7.04 3.25
C GLN A 181 -3.84 -7.95 2.04
N PRO A 182 -4.81 -8.85 1.75
CA PRO A 182 -4.83 -9.61 0.52
C PRO A 182 -5.11 -8.70 -0.67
N GLU A 183 -4.43 -8.92 -1.79
CA GLU A 183 -4.63 -8.23 -3.06
C GLU A 183 -4.85 -9.24 -4.18
N GLY A 184 -6.07 -9.30 -4.71
CA GLY A 184 -6.43 -10.29 -5.73
C GLY A 184 -6.47 -11.72 -5.18
N ALA A 185 -6.07 -12.70 -6.00
CA ALA A 185 -6.22 -14.12 -5.69
C ALA A 185 -4.98 -14.75 -4.99
N ASN A 186 -3.79 -14.17 -5.17
CA ASN A 186 -2.52 -14.78 -4.74
C ASN A 186 -1.46 -13.77 -4.28
N ARG A 187 -1.87 -12.54 -3.96
CA ARG A 187 -0.94 -11.48 -3.52
C ARG A 187 -1.31 -10.93 -2.16
N ILE A 188 -0.29 -10.40 -1.48
CA ILE A 188 -0.41 -9.74 -0.18
C ILE A 188 0.34 -8.43 -0.25
N VAL A 189 -0.30 -7.35 0.15
CA VAL A 189 0.34 -6.04 0.34
C VAL A 189 0.67 -5.90 1.83
N ILE A 190 1.92 -5.59 2.11
CA ILE A 190 2.46 -5.37 3.45
C ILE A 190 3.02 -3.96 3.49
N GLN A 191 2.48 -3.10 4.33
CA GLN A 191 2.99 -1.74 4.54
C GLN A 191 3.48 -1.60 5.97
N LEU A 192 4.73 -1.16 6.10
CA LEU A 192 5.45 -1.06 7.37
C LEU A 192 5.91 0.38 7.56
N PRO A 193 5.12 1.21 8.26
CA PRO A 193 5.49 2.59 8.54
C PRO A 193 6.73 2.66 9.45
N GLY A 194 7.60 3.63 9.23
CA GLY A 194 8.72 3.94 10.12
C GLY A 194 9.84 2.90 10.20
N LEU A 195 9.86 1.93 9.29
CA LEU A 195 10.90 0.88 9.25
C LEU A 195 12.27 1.47 8.89
N SER A 196 13.30 1.15 9.68
CA SER A 196 14.67 1.54 9.37
C SER A 196 15.30 0.65 8.30
N GLU A 197 16.36 1.13 7.64
CA GLU A 197 17.06 0.37 6.59
C GLU A 197 17.66 -0.96 7.12
N SER A 198 18.15 -0.97 8.36
CA SER A 198 18.70 -2.19 8.99
C SER A 198 17.61 -3.22 9.30
N GLU A 199 16.45 -2.76 9.75
CA GLU A 199 15.30 -3.62 10.02
C GLU A 199 14.67 -4.14 8.72
N ARG A 200 14.70 -3.33 7.65
CA ARG A 200 14.17 -3.69 6.32
C ARG A 200 14.74 -5.01 5.79
N GLU A 201 16.06 -5.18 5.84
CA GLU A 201 16.69 -6.42 5.37
C GLU A 201 16.26 -7.64 6.19
N SER A 202 16.10 -7.47 7.50
CA SER A 202 15.64 -8.54 8.38
C SER A 202 14.19 -8.92 8.11
N VAL A 203 13.33 -7.92 7.86
CA VAL A 203 11.94 -8.12 7.47
C VAL A 203 11.84 -8.84 6.13
N ILE A 204 12.61 -8.44 5.11
CA ILE A 204 12.66 -9.11 3.81
C ILE A 204 12.99 -10.58 3.98
N ARG A 205 14.07 -10.89 4.73
CA ARG A 205 14.43 -12.28 5.00
C ARG A 205 13.33 -13.06 5.69
N THR A 206 12.63 -12.44 6.64
CA THR A 206 11.54 -13.09 7.39
C THR A 206 10.29 -13.31 6.54
N ILE A 207 9.97 -12.38 5.65
CA ILE A 207 8.85 -12.51 4.71
C ILE A 207 9.12 -13.66 3.73
N GLU A 208 10.30 -13.70 3.12
CA GLU A 208 10.62 -14.64 2.04
C GLU A 208 10.98 -16.05 2.55
N LYS A 209 11.32 -16.21 3.82
CA LYS A 209 11.60 -17.53 4.38
C LYS A 209 10.33 -18.35 4.50
N PRO A 210 10.12 -19.43 3.73
CA PRO A 210 8.95 -20.28 3.86
C PRO A 210 8.94 -21.03 5.20
N ALA A 211 10.14 -21.34 5.75
CA ALA A 211 10.37 -22.18 6.92
C ALA A 211 9.66 -23.54 6.80
N TYR A 212 9.77 -24.11 5.63
CA TYR A 212 9.25 -25.45 5.40
C TYR A 212 10.14 -26.46 6.08
N LEU A 213 9.78 -26.83 7.30
CA LEU A 213 10.49 -27.79 8.12
C LEU A 213 9.97 -29.19 7.81
N GLU A 214 10.89 -30.11 7.52
CA GLU A 214 10.61 -31.51 7.27
C GLU A 214 11.50 -32.40 8.12
N PHE A 215 10.90 -33.47 8.63
CA PHE A 215 11.63 -34.53 9.31
C PHE A 215 11.71 -35.73 8.39
N ARG A 216 12.92 -36.04 7.93
CA ARG A 216 13.16 -37.09 6.93
C ARG A 216 14.14 -38.12 7.45
N MET A 217 13.94 -39.38 7.14
CA MET A 217 14.89 -40.42 7.54
C MET A 217 16.15 -40.36 6.70
N VAL A 218 17.30 -40.53 7.36
CA VAL A 218 18.58 -40.78 6.69
C VAL A 218 18.67 -42.29 6.37
N HIS A 219 19.20 -42.59 5.17
CA HIS A 219 19.40 -44.00 4.79
C HIS A 219 20.36 -44.71 5.75
N PRO A 220 20.02 -45.92 6.24
CA PRO A 220 20.85 -46.62 7.25
C PRO A 220 22.31 -46.76 6.85
N ASP A 221 22.55 -47.05 5.55
CA ASP A 221 23.90 -47.22 4.97
C ASP A 221 24.35 -45.95 4.22
N SER A 222 23.92 -44.77 4.64
CA SER A 222 24.18 -43.50 3.95
C SER A 222 25.67 -43.27 3.65
N ALA A 223 26.55 -43.46 4.64
CA ALA A 223 27.98 -43.23 4.49
C ALA A 223 28.60 -44.12 3.41
N GLN A 224 28.23 -45.40 3.37
CA GLN A 224 28.77 -46.37 2.41
C GLN A 224 28.27 -46.09 0.99
N ARG A 225 26.97 -45.74 0.85
CA ARG A 225 26.34 -45.42 -0.43
C ARG A 225 26.85 -44.12 -1.03
N VAL A 226 27.00 -43.10 -0.19
CA VAL A 226 27.62 -41.83 -0.60
C VAL A 226 29.05 -42.04 -1.08
N ALA A 227 29.84 -42.88 -0.37
CA ALA A 227 31.21 -43.20 -0.80
C ALA A 227 31.25 -43.98 -2.13
N SER A 228 30.25 -44.81 -2.40
CA SER A 228 30.12 -45.53 -3.67
C SER A 228 29.42 -44.76 -4.80
N GLY A 229 28.95 -43.53 -4.54
CA GLY A 229 28.24 -42.68 -5.51
C GLY A 229 26.85 -43.20 -5.92
N ILE A 230 26.26 -44.12 -5.15
CA ILE A 230 24.97 -44.75 -5.45
C ILE A 230 23.84 -43.96 -4.75
N ILE A 231 22.95 -43.38 -5.54
CA ILE A 231 21.72 -42.75 -5.06
C ILE A 231 20.52 -43.65 -5.36
N GLU A 232 19.87 -44.14 -4.32
CA GLU A 232 18.69 -44.98 -4.49
C GLU A 232 17.45 -44.20 -4.87
N PRO A 233 16.51 -44.79 -5.65
CA PRO A 233 15.22 -44.21 -5.90
C PRO A 233 14.49 -43.89 -4.58
N GLY A 234 13.93 -42.65 -4.44
CA GLY A 234 13.27 -42.19 -3.21
C GLY A 234 14.17 -41.46 -2.22
N TYR A 235 15.49 -41.43 -2.46
CA TYR A 235 16.45 -40.66 -1.67
C TYR A 235 17.08 -39.52 -2.49
N GLU A 236 17.63 -38.53 -1.78
CA GLU A 236 18.42 -37.42 -2.35
C GLU A 236 19.65 -37.14 -1.49
N LEU A 237 20.67 -36.59 -2.11
CA LEU A 237 21.92 -36.25 -1.43
C LEU A 237 21.77 -34.83 -0.85
N LEU A 238 21.78 -34.72 0.47
CA LEU A 238 21.81 -33.42 1.19
C LEU A 238 23.13 -33.33 1.96
N THR A 239 23.65 -32.12 2.08
CA THR A 239 24.95 -31.88 2.72
C THR A 239 24.75 -31.05 4.00
N GLU A 240 25.17 -31.56 5.14
CA GLU A 240 25.30 -30.82 6.38
C GLU A 240 26.58 -30.01 6.34
N THR A 241 26.47 -28.70 6.63
CA THR A 241 27.61 -27.77 6.69
C THR A 241 27.97 -27.51 8.13
N LYS A 242 29.06 -28.11 8.65
CA LYS A 242 29.60 -27.81 9.98
C LYS A 242 30.79 -26.85 9.87
N LYS A 243 30.70 -25.70 10.54
CA LYS A 243 31.88 -24.84 10.75
C LYS A 243 32.68 -25.41 11.91
N MET A 244 33.95 -25.64 11.69
CA MET A 244 34.92 -26.04 12.71
C MET A 244 35.43 -24.81 13.48
N ASP A 245 36.00 -25.02 14.65
CA ASP A 245 36.53 -23.93 15.52
C ASP A 245 37.66 -23.14 14.86
N ASP A 246 38.32 -23.71 13.86
CA ASP A 246 39.35 -23.09 13.03
C ASP A 246 38.82 -22.23 11.87
N GLY A 247 37.51 -22.09 11.77
CA GLY A 247 36.82 -21.34 10.71
C GLY A 247 36.63 -22.13 9.41
N THR A 248 37.13 -23.34 9.30
CA THR A 248 36.94 -24.21 8.15
C THR A 248 35.51 -24.79 8.10
N LYS A 249 34.96 -25.01 6.90
CA LYS A 249 33.64 -25.61 6.74
C LYS A 249 33.82 -27.10 6.40
N LYS A 250 33.37 -27.99 7.29
CA LYS A 250 33.27 -29.39 7.01
C LYS A 250 31.91 -29.69 6.36
N LEU A 251 31.92 -30.22 5.16
CA LEU A 251 30.75 -30.66 4.42
C LEU A 251 30.56 -32.14 4.61
N THR A 252 29.48 -32.59 5.20
CA THR A 252 29.15 -34.00 5.41
C THR A 252 27.91 -34.33 4.59
N PRO A 253 28.05 -35.14 3.50
CA PRO A 253 26.90 -35.52 2.71
C PRO A 253 26.14 -36.70 3.36
N TYR A 254 24.82 -36.62 3.30
CA TYR A 254 23.90 -37.65 3.75
C TYR A 254 22.91 -38.02 2.64
N LEU A 255 22.55 -39.30 2.56
CA LEU A 255 21.50 -39.79 1.68
C LEU A 255 20.16 -39.74 2.48
N VAL A 256 19.29 -38.81 2.14
CA VAL A 256 18.08 -38.49 2.90
C VAL A 256 16.85 -38.84 2.08
N SER A 257 15.79 -39.37 2.72
CA SER A 257 14.49 -39.61 2.08
C SER A 257 13.94 -38.36 1.45
N ARG A 258 13.34 -38.44 0.25
CA ARG A 258 12.69 -37.30 -0.42
C ARG A 258 11.37 -36.90 0.22
N LYS A 259 10.74 -37.79 0.97
CA LYS A 259 9.46 -37.50 1.65
C LYS A 259 9.67 -37.36 3.15
N PRO A 260 8.94 -36.45 3.80
CA PRO A 260 8.92 -36.40 5.26
C PRO A 260 8.37 -37.70 5.84
N GLU A 261 9.00 -38.16 6.91
CA GLU A 261 8.59 -39.41 7.58
C GLU A 261 7.21 -39.24 8.19
N ARG A 262 6.27 -40.14 7.84
CA ARG A 262 4.85 -40.10 8.26
C ARG A 262 4.16 -38.75 8.06
N GLY A 263 4.69 -37.91 7.14
CA GLY A 263 4.16 -36.57 6.89
C GLY A 263 4.47 -35.55 8.00
N LEU A 264 5.43 -35.82 8.89
CA LEU A 264 5.82 -34.89 9.95
C LEU A 264 6.55 -33.68 9.36
N THR A 265 5.92 -32.53 9.46
CA THR A 265 6.40 -31.26 8.90
C THR A 265 6.23 -30.12 9.90
N GLY A 266 6.71 -28.94 9.56
CA GLY A 266 6.59 -27.73 10.37
C GLY A 266 5.16 -27.31 10.73
N LYS A 267 4.12 -27.80 10.02
CA LYS A 267 2.74 -27.51 10.34
C LYS A 267 2.32 -27.93 11.74
N TYR A 268 3.02 -28.91 12.34
CA TYR A 268 2.79 -29.42 13.69
C TYR A 268 3.60 -28.68 14.75
N VAL A 269 4.39 -27.67 14.41
CA VAL A 269 5.14 -26.88 15.39
C VAL A 269 4.20 -25.92 16.10
N LYS A 270 4.05 -26.12 17.42
CA LYS A 270 3.20 -25.29 18.28
C LYS A 270 3.92 -24.06 18.80
N GLY A 271 5.22 -24.15 19.04
CA GLY A 271 6.04 -23.07 19.52
C GLY A 271 7.52 -23.34 19.30
N ALA A 272 8.29 -22.30 19.07
CA ALA A 272 9.74 -22.35 18.92
C ALA A 272 10.39 -21.14 19.59
N TYR A 273 11.46 -21.37 20.37
CA TYR A 273 12.17 -20.31 21.09
C TYR A 273 13.67 -20.58 21.16
N PRO A 274 14.51 -19.54 21.10
CA PRO A 274 15.93 -19.70 21.30
C PRO A 274 16.24 -19.96 22.77
N SER A 275 17.23 -20.83 23.03
CA SER A 275 17.76 -21.09 24.36
C SER A 275 19.27 -21.28 24.29
N ARG A 276 19.94 -21.27 25.44
CA ARG A 276 21.38 -21.60 25.50
C ARG A 276 21.55 -23.05 25.99
N ASP A 277 22.49 -23.75 25.39
CA ASP A 277 22.90 -25.06 25.86
C ASP A 277 23.83 -24.94 27.08
N ASP A 278 24.25 -26.10 27.63
CA ASP A 278 25.15 -26.16 28.80
C ASP A 278 26.53 -25.53 28.54
N LEU A 279 26.90 -25.31 27.27
CA LEU A 279 28.14 -24.65 26.83
C LEU A 279 27.91 -23.15 26.50
N GLY A 280 26.71 -22.63 26.76
CA GLY A 280 26.36 -21.24 26.47
C GLY A 280 26.05 -20.93 25.00
N LYS A 281 26.06 -21.93 24.08
CA LYS A 281 25.76 -21.76 22.66
C LYS A 281 24.24 -21.66 22.45
N LEU A 282 23.81 -20.75 21.55
CA LEU A 282 22.41 -20.63 21.20
C LEU A 282 21.94 -21.80 20.36
N GLN A 283 20.80 -22.39 20.78
CA GLN A 283 20.05 -23.44 20.10
C GLN A 283 18.60 -23.02 20.00
N ILE A 284 17.81 -23.71 19.18
CA ILE A 284 16.37 -23.45 19.02
C ILE A 284 15.62 -24.66 19.52
N ASN A 285 14.86 -24.48 20.59
CA ASN A 285 13.93 -25.48 21.06
C ASN A 285 12.59 -25.29 20.37
N PHE A 286 11.93 -26.39 20.03
CA PHE A 286 10.58 -26.34 19.51
C PHE A 286 9.72 -27.45 20.13
N THR A 287 8.44 -27.18 20.19
CA THR A 287 7.41 -28.10 20.68
C THR A 287 6.40 -28.36 19.58
N LEU A 288 6.01 -29.61 19.43
CA LEU A 288 4.98 -30.04 18.50
C LEU A 288 3.60 -29.99 19.19
N ASP A 289 2.53 -29.86 18.41
CA ASP A 289 1.17 -30.04 18.89
C ASP A 289 0.89 -31.53 19.21
N SER A 290 -0.32 -31.87 19.67
CA SER A 290 -0.67 -33.24 20.09
C SER A 290 -0.54 -34.25 18.96
N GLU A 291 -0.95 -33.90 17.73
CA GLU A 291 -0.88 -34.78 16.56
C GLU A 291 0.56 -34.98 16.12
N GLY A 292 1.34 -33.89 16.05
CA GLY A 292 2.78 -33.95 15.76
C GLY A 292 3.58 -34.70 16.81
N ALA A 293 3.25 -34.56 18.08
CA ALA A 293 3.87 -35.28 19.17
C ALA A 293 3.62 -36.81 19.07
N ASP A 294 2.39 -37.20 18.71
CA ASP A 294 2.04 -38.61 18.50
C ASP A 294 2.80 -39.19 17.27
N LEU A 295 2.89 -38.45 16.20
CA LEU A 295 3.69 -38.84 15.00
C LEU A 295 5.17 -38.98 15.36
N PHE A 296 5.70 -38.01 16.12
CA PHE A 296 7.10 -38.00 16.52
C PHE A 296 7.42 -39.16 17.50
N ASP A 297 6.50 -39.47 18.41
CA ASP A 297 6.59 -40.63 19.31
C ASP A 297 6.60 -41.94 18.52
N GLN A 298 5.70 -42.10 17.55
CA GLN A 298 5.68 -43.29 16.68
C GLN A 298 6.98 -43.45 15.89
N ILE A 299 7.49 -42.36 15.28
CA ILE A 299 8.76 -42.37 14.54
C ILE A 299 9.91 -42.76 15.47
N THR A 300 10.04 -42.10 16.61
CA THR A 300 11.14 -42.36 17.54
C THR A 300 11.03 -43.73 18.22
N THR A 301 9.82 -44.30 18.35
CA THR A 301 9.60 -45.67 18.83
C THR A 301 10.01 -46.72 17.78
N GLU A 302 9.61 -46.51 16.52
CA GLU A 302 9.91 -47.45 15.43
C GLU A 302 11.39 -47.53 15.14
N TYR A 303 12.06 -46.37 15.09
CA TYR A 303 13.47 -46.20 14.80
C TYR A 303 14.36 -46.11 16.05
N SER A 304 13.86 -46.52 17.21
CA SER A 304 14.70 -46.68 18.40
C SER A 304 15.82 -47.72 18.13
N PRO A 305 17.00 -47.60 18.77
CA PRO A 305 18.11 -48.49 18.53
C PRO A 305 17.73 -49.96 18.76
N LYS A 306 17.86 -50.80 17.72
CA LYS A 306 17.64 -52.23 17.75
C LYS A 306 18.87 -52.91 17.23
N ASN A 307 19.45 -53.87 17.95
CA ASN A 307 20.59 -54.64 17.52
C ASN A 307 21.81 -53.84 17.06
N ASP A 308 22.24 -52.86 17.86
CA ASP A 308 23.35 -51.94 17.57
C ASP A 308 23.19 -51.03 16.33
N ARG A 309 22.08 -51.07 15.62
CA ARG A 309 21.78 -50.13 14.53
C ARG A 309 21.20 -48.84 15.10
N LYS A 310 21.86 -47.74 14.76
CA LYS A 310 21.42 -46.39 15.06
C LYS A 310 20.83 -45.71 13.81
N TYR A 311 19.65 -45.13 13.93
CA TYR A 311 18.98 -44.39 12.88
C TYR A 311 19.13 -42.91 13.09
N GLN A 312 19.18 -42.14 12.00
CA GLN A 312 19.29 -40.67 12.05
C GLN A 312 18.05 -40.03 11.44
N LEU A 313 17.52 -39.01 12.12
CA LEU A 313 16.43 -38.20 11.63
C LEU A 313 16.96 -36.86 11.14
N ALA A 314 16.95 -36.68 9.84
CA ALA A 314 17.36 -35.43 9.22
C ALA A 314 16.31 -34.33 9.46
N ILE A 315 16.75 -33.20 9.96
CA ILE A 315 15.98 -31.97 10.09
C ILE A 315 16.31 -31.13 8.87
N VAL A 316 15.37 -31.06 7.94
CA VAL A 316 15.53 -30.34 6.66
C VAL A 316 14.68 -29.07 6.71
N LEU A 317 15.30 -27.94 6.50
CA LEU A 317 14.64 -26.64 6.45
C LEU A 317 14.85 -26.01 5.07
N ASP A 318 13.76 -25.72 4.36
CA ASP A 318 13.78 -25.14 3.01
C ASP A 318 14.69 -25.93 2.04
N GLY A 319 14.64 -27.26 2.13
CA GLY A 319 15.45 -28.17 1.31
C GLY A 319 16.94 -28.25 1.70
N LYS A 320 17.37 -27.60 2.78
CA LYS A 320 18.74 -27.65 3.31
C LYS A 320 18.79 -28.48 4.58
N LEU A 321 19.74 -29.38 4.65
CA LEU A 321 19.98 -30.18 5.85
C LEU A 321 20.61 -29.31 6.94
N GLN A 322 19.87 -29.12 8.04
CA GLN A 322 20.33 -28.38 9.22
C GLN A 322 21.13 -29.29 10.18
N SER A 323 20.60 -30.47 10.45
CA SER A 323 21.24 -31.48 11.30
C SER A 323 20.63 -32.85 11.03
N ALA A 324 21.37 -33.88 11.33
CA ALA A 324 20.91 -35.29 11.26
C ALA A 324 21.23 -36.00 12.58
N PRO A 325 20.54 -35.68 13.69
CA PRO A 325 20.77 -36.32 14.98
C PRO A 325 20.41 -37.81 14.96
N GLU A 326 21.12 -38.58 15.81
CA GLU A 326 20.79 -39.99 16.06
C GLU A 326 19.55 -40.09 16.96
N ILE A 327 18.67 -41.02 16.66
CA ILE A 327 17.53 -41.37 17.53
C ILE A 327 18.07 -42.28 18.63
N ASN A 328 18.21 -41.77 19.84
CA ASN A 328 18.73 -42.51 21.01
C ASN A 328 17.67 -43.25 21.78
N GLY A 329 16.39 -43.03 21.52
CA GLY A 329 15.27 -43.64 22.16
C GLY A 329 13.96 -42.95 21.85
N ARG A 330 12.89 -43.46 22.43
CA ARG A 330 11.53 -42.91 22.31
C ARG A 330 11.43 -41.53 22.92
N ILE A 331 10.76 -40.61 22.22
CA ILE A 331 10.52 -39.21 22.66
C ILE A 331 8.99 -38.95 22.70
N PRO A 332 8.33 -39.19 23.85
CA PRO A 332 6.87 -39.15 23.93
C PRO A 332 6.29 -37.72 24.11
N GLY A 333 7.09 -36.68 24.17
CA GLY A 333 6.60 -35.32 24.51
C GLY A 333 6.60 -34.34 23.39
N GLY A 334 6.99 -34.74 22.14
CA GLY A 334 7.01 -33.83 21.00
C GLY A 334 7.94 -32.63 21.16
N GLN A 335 8.92 -32.68 22.08
CA GLN A 335 9.92 -31.62 22.26
C GLN A 335 11.22 -32.00 21.60
N ALA A 336 11.73 -31.10 20.79
CA ALA A 336 13.00 -31.28 20.11
C ALA A 336 13.80 -29.98 20.02
N ARG A 337 15.06 -30.09 19.60
CA ARG A 337 15.96 -28.93 19.49
C ARG A 337 16.78 -28.99 18.20
N ILE A 338 16.98 -27.82 17.61
CA ILE A 338 17.86 -27.62 16.49
C ILE A 338 19.14 -26.95 17.00
N THR A 339 20.25 -27.61 16.81
CA THR A 339 21.56 -27.15 17.21
C THR A 339 22.43 -26.82 16.01
N SER A 340 23.29 -25.81 16.14
CA SER A 340 24.35 -25.52 15.19
C SER A 340 25.70 -25.77 15.90
N PRO A 341 26.71 -26.28 15.22
CA PRO A 341 28.00 -26.65 15.86
C PRO A 341 28.66 -25.50 16.62
N ASN A 342 28.55 -24.27 16.13
CA ASN A 342 29.08 -23.06 16.80
C ASN A 342 27.99 -22.26 17.51
N GLY A 343 26.78 -22.82 17.70
CA GLY A 343 25.60 -22.07 18.08
C GLY A 343 25.06 -21.22 16.94
N PHE A 344 23.91 -20.64 17.14
CA PHE A 344 23.33 -19.64 16.26
C PHE A 344 23.76 -18.24 16.72
N ARG A 345 23.82 -17.28 15.82
CA ARG A 345 23.87 -15.87 16.22
C ARG A 345 22.52 -15.50 16.83
N GLU A 346 22.50 -14.49 17.67
CA GLU A 346 21.29 -14.11 18.40
C GLU A 346 20.17 -13.69 17.44
N ASP A 347 20.50 -12.85 16.45
CA ASP A 347 19.58 -12.43 15.39
C ASP A 347 19.06 -13.62 14.55
N GLU A 348 19.95 -14.55 14.15
CA GLU A 348 19.58 -15.76 13.40
C GLU A 348 18.68 -16.70 14.22
N ALA A 349 18.97 -16.87 15.51
CA ALA A 349 18.19 -17.75 16.38
C ALA A 349 16.76 -17.25 16.58
N PHE A 350 16.59 -15.96 16.84
CA PHE A 350 15.26 -15.34 16.96
C PHE A 350 14.50 -15.37 15.64
N GLU A 351 15.15 -15.04 14.54
CA GLU A 351 14.53 -15.07 13.20
C GLU A 351 14.06 -16.47 12.82
N LEU A 352 14.90 -17.49 13.07
CA LEU A 352 14.59 -18.87 12.75
C LEU A 352 13.49 -19.43 13.67
N ALA A 353 13.54 -19.14 14.96
CA ALA A 353 12.49 -19.55 15.92
C ALA A 353 11.12 -18.95 15.51
N ASN A 354 11.07 -17.64 15.23
CA ASN A 354 9.85 -16.97 14.78
C ASN A 354 9.29 -17.58 13.48
N THR A 355 10.19 -17.92 12.56
CA THR A 355 9.80 -18.49 11.27
C THR A 355 9.28 -19.93 11.42
N LEU A 356 9.87 -20.71 12.30
CA LEU A 356 9.45 -22.10 12.60
C LEU A 356 8.10 -22.15 13.34
N GLU A 357 7.83 -21.19 14.21
CA GLU A 357 6.55 -21.07 14.91
C GLU A 357 5.40 -20.67 13.99
N ASN A 358 5.73 -19.95 12.90
CA ASN A 358 4.75 -19.44 11.95
C ASN A 358 5.10 -19.88 10.52
N PRO A 359 4.94 -21.18 10.17
CA PRO A 359 5.27 -21.68 8.84
C PRO A 359 4.25 -21.24 7.79
N LEU A 360 4.72 -20.94 6.58
CA LEU A 360 3.87 -20.66 5.42
C LEU A 360 3.47 -21.96 4.71
N GLN A 361 2.22 -22.07 4.31
CA GLN A 361 1.73 -23.25 3.54
C GLN A 361 2.27 -23.27 2.11
N ALA A 362 2.60 -22.11 1.56
CA ALA A 362 3.26 -21.95 0.27
C ALA A 362 4.33 -20.87 0.35
N PRO A 363 5.44 -21.00 -0.40
CA PRO A 363 6.45 -19.96 -0.43
C PRO A 363 5.90 -18.67 -1.03
N VAL A 364 6.37 -17.57 -0.48
CA VAL A 364 6.04 -16.24 -0.97
C VAL A 364 7.30 -15.57 -1.51
N LYS A 365 7.12 -14.68 -2.49
CA LYS A 365 8.21 -13.93 -3.09
C LYS A 365 7.83 -12.45 -3.17
N ILE A 366 8.73 -11.58 -2.80
CA ILE A 366 8.57 -10.14 -2.97
C ILE A 366 8.69 -9.83 -4.47
N ILE A 367 7.64 -9.22 -5.04
CA ILE A 367 7.54 -8.87 -6.46
C ILE A 367 7.61 -7.37 -6.69
N GLU A 368 7.35 -6.58 -5.66
CA GLU A 368 7.47 -5.12 -5.67
C GLU A 368 7.85 -4.66 -4.27
N GLU A 369 8.76 -3.70 -4.21
CA GLU A 369 9.17 -3.02 -3.00
C GLU A 369 9.16 -1.52 -3.24
N ARG A 370 8.56 -0.77 -2.31
CA ARG A 370 8.57 0.70 -2.30
C ARG A 370 8.99 1.17 -0.92
N SER A 371 10.06 1.93 -0.86
CA SER A 371 10.56 2.53 0.38
C SER A 371 10.64 4.03 0.23
N VAL A 372 10.05 4.75 1.17
CA VAL A 372 10.01 6.21 1.22
C VAL A 372 10.55 6.67 2.56
N GLU A 373 11.47 7.60 2.53
CA GLU A 373 12.01 8.17 3.76
C GLU A 373 10.96 9.07 4.44
N PRO A 374 10.81 9.00 5.77
CA PRO A 374 9.83 9.80 6.51
C PRO A 374 9.93 11.31 6.28
N SER A 375 11.13 11.82 6.04
CA SER A 375 11.37 13.24 5.72
C SER A 375 10.66 13.67 4.43
N LEU A 376 10.68 12.83 3.40
CA LEU A 376 10.00 13.07 2.13
C LEU A 376 8.48 13.04 2.30
N GLY A 377 7.98 12.12 3.12
CA GLY A 377 6.55 12.05 3.45
C GLY A 377 6.08 13.31 4.19
N ALA A 378 6.82 13.78 5.18
CA ALA A 378 6.52 15.01 5.92
C ALA A 378 6.51 16.25 5.01
N ASP A 379 7.48 16.37 4.11
CA ASP A 379 7.52 17.46 3.10
C ASP A 379 6.32 17.38 2.15
N SER A 380 5.93 16.17 1.73
CA SER A 380 4.76 15.94 0.88
C SER A 380 3.44 16.31 1.57
N ILE A 381 3.28 15.95 2.84
CA ILE A 381 2.13 16.37 3.66
C ILE A 381 2.05 17.88 3.75
N LYS A 382 3.16 18.55 4.15
CA LYS A 382 3.20 20.00 4.31
C LYS A 382 2.86 20.73 3.02
N SER A 383 3.43 20.27 1.91
CA SER A 383 3.19 20.84 0.58
C SER A 383 1.75 20.58 0.11
N GLY A 384 1.24 19.35 0.30
CA GLY A 384 -0.13 18.98 -0.06
C GLY A 384 -1.18 19.75 0.74
N ILE A 385 -1.02 19.86 2.05
CA ILE A 385 -1.92 20.65 2.91
C ILE A 385 -1.88 22.13 2.54
N ARG A 386 -0.69 22.70 2.32
CA ARG A 386 -0.55 24.10 1.91
C ARG A 386 -1.22 24.37 0.56
N ALA A 387 -1.00 23.53 -0.43
CA ALA A 387 -1.62 23.64 -1.74
C ALA A 387 -3.14 23.49 -1.66
N SER A 388 -3.64 22.52 -0.88
CA SER A 388 -5.08 22.34 -0.64
C SER A 388 -5.71 23.56 0.02
N PHE A 389 -5.07 24.11 1.04
CA PHE A 389 -5.56 25.28 1.76
C PHE A 389 -5.62 26.53 0.87
N ILE A 390 -4.57 26.75 0.06
CA ILE A 390 -4.56 27.88 -0.92
C ILE A 390 -5.68 27.67 -1.94
N GLY A 391 -5.85 26.45 -2.48
CA GLY A 391 -6.91 26.13 -3.43
C GLY A 391 -8.31 26.35 -2.87
N VAL A 392 -8.57 25.86 -1.64
CA VAL A 392 -9.87 26.10 -0.95
C VAL A 392 -10.15 27.58 -0.75
N ILE A 393 -9.18 28.35 -0.26
CA ILE A 393 -9.35 29.81 -0.06
C ILE A 393 -9.60 30.52 -1.38
N ALA A 394 -8.87 30.19 -2.43
CA ALA A 394 -9.05 30.81 -3.75
C ALA A 394 -10.45 30.54 -4.31
N VAL A 395 -10.92 29.28 -4.24
CA VAL A 395 -12.26 28.87 -4.70
C VAL A 395 -13.34 29.54 -3.84
N ALA A 396 -13.20 29.45 -2.51
CA ALA A 396 -14.16 30.06 -1.58
C ALA A 396 -14.24 31.57 -1.73
N GLY A 397 -13.10 32.24 -1.91
CA GLY A 397 -13.03 33.66 -2.19
C GLY A 397 -13.71 34.04 -3.52
N PHE A 398 -13.42 33.29 -4.56
CA PHE A 398 -14.08 33.48 -5.86
C PHE A 398 -15.61 33.33 -5.74
N MET A 399 -16.08 32.27 -5.10
CA MET A 399 -17.51 32.01 -4.91
C MET A 399 -18.19 33.11 -4.09
N ALA A 400 -17.57 33.56 -3.00
CA ALA A 400 -18.12 34.63 -2.16
C ALA A 400 -18.21 35.95 -2.92
N VAL A 401 -17.22 36.29 -3.73
CA VAL A 401 -17.18 37.55 -4.52
C VAL A 401 -18.12 37.48 -5.72
N TYR A 402 -18.15 36.35 -6.44
CA TYR A 402 -18.95 36.25 -7.68
C TYR A 402 -20.44 36.03 -7.40
N TYR A 403 -20.79 35.17 -6.44
CA TYR A 403 -22.18 34.79 -6.12
C TYR A 403 -22.73 35.41 -4.84
N PHE A 404 -21.96 36.20 -4.10
CA PHE A 404 -22.34 36.87 -2.84
C PHE A 404 -22.99 35.87 -1.85
N LEU A 405 -24.27 36.11 -1.46
CA LEU A 405 -24.97 35.26 -0.51
C LEU A 405 -25.04 33.77 -0.97
N ALA A 406 -25.29 33.55 -2.24
CA ALA A 406 -25.29 32.18 -2.78
C ALA A 406 -23.89 31.53 -2.67
N GLY A 407 -22.83 32.30 -2.89
CA GLY A 407 -21.46 31.88 -2.69
C GLY A 407 -21.15 31.50 -1.24
N VAL A 408 -21.68 32.23 -0.26
CA VAL A 408 -21.55 31.86 1.16
C VAL A 408 -22.25 30.54 1.47
N VAL A 409 -23.43 30.29 0.89
CA VAL A 409 -24.12 28.99 1.03
C VAL A 409 -23.33 27.85 0.38
N ALA A 410 -22.75 28.11 -0.79
CA ALA A 410 -21.87 27.12 -1.44
C ALA A 410 -20.61 26.82 -0.62
N ASN A 411 -19.99 27.83 -0.03
CA ASN A 411 -18.82 27.66 0.84
C ASN A 411 -19.14 26.86 2.11
N MET A 412 -20.32 27.10 2.69
CA MET A 412 -20.82 26.27 3.81
C MET A 412 -20.97 24.80 3.37
N ALA A 413 -21.57 24.55 2.20
CA ALA A 413 -21.72 23.21 1.65
C ALA A 413 -20.35 22.57 1.37
N LEU A 414 -19.37 23.34 0.88
CA LEU A 414 -18.01 22.90 0.66
C LEU A 414 -17.31 22.49 1.96
N CYS A 415 -17.44 23.28 3.02
CA CYS A 415 -16.89 22.90 4.34
C CYS A 415 -17.52 21.60 4.86
N LEU A 416 -18.83 21.45 4.74
CA LEU A 416 -19.53 20.22 5.12
C LEU A 416 -19.08 19.03 4.24
N ASN A 417 -18.88 19.24 2.95
CA ASN A 417 -18.37 18.22 2.04
C ASN A 417 -17.03 17.66 2.52
N ILE A 418 -16.08 18.52 2.87
CA ILE A 418 -14.75 18.12 3.37
C ILE A 418 -14.88 17.32 4.67
N VAL A 419 -15.69 17.80 5.63
CA VAL A 419 -15.89 17.12 6.92
C VAL A 419 -16.53 15.75 6.73
N ILE A 420 -17.56 15.64 5.90
CA ILE A 420 -18.24 14.37 5.64
C ILE A 420 -17.30 13.41 4.91
N LEU A 421 -16.51 13.88 3.92
CA LEU A 421 -15.56 13.07 3.20
C LEU A 421 -14.50 12.47 4.13
N LEU A 422 -13.89 13.28 4.97
CA LEU A 422 -12.91 12.81 5.95
C LEU A 422 -13.54 11.82 6.96
N GLY A 423 -14.76 12.09 7.43
CA GLY A 423 -15.49 11.17 8.32
C GLY A 423 -15.76 9.81 7.66
N VAL A 424 -16.22 9.80 6.40
CA VAL A 424 -16.43 8.56 5.64
C VAL A 424 -15.11 7.81 5.45
N MET A 425 -14.02 8.50 5.10
CA MET A 425 -12.70 7.87 4.94
C MET A 425 -12.22 7.22 6.24
N CYS A 426 -12.41 7.85 7.38
CA CYS A 426 -12.09 7.28 8.69
C CYS A 426 -12.94 6.03 8.99
N SER A 427 -14.25 6.09 8.72
CA SER A 427 -15.18 4.99 8.97
C SER A 427 -14.83 3.72 8.17
N ILE A 428 -14.44 3.85 6.90
CA ILE A 428 -14.02 2.71 6.07
C ILE A 428 -12.54 2.34 6.26
N SER A 429 -11.85 2.97 7.22
CA SER A 429 -10.44 2.73 7.54
C SER A 429 -9.50 2.83 6.33
N THR A 430 -9.79 3.73 5.39
CA THR A 430 -8.97 3.95 4.20
C THR A 430 -7.75 4.80 4.53
N THR A 431 -6.59 4.46 4.00
CA THR A 431 -5.37 5.23 4.14
C THR A 431 -5.36 6.44 3.19
N LEU A 432 -5.03 7.62 3.74
CA LEU A 432 -4.84 8.84 2.95
C LEU A 432 -3.45 8.83 2.31
N THR A 433 -3.40 8.81 0.98
CA THR A 433 -2.17 8.82 0.17
C THR A 433 -1.98 10.18 -0.53
N VAL A 434 -0.80 10.46 -1.10
CA VAL A 434 -0.58 11.69 -1.89
C VAL A 434 -1.59 11.81 -3.04
N PRO A 435 -1.83 10.77 -3.87
CA PRO A 435 -2.93 10.82 -4.83
C PRO A 435 -4.31 10.98 -4.18
N GLY A 436 -4.53 10.42 -2.99
CA GLY A 436 -5.76 10.61 -2.22
C GLY A 436 -6.00 12.07 -1.85
N ILE A 437 -4.96 12.80 -1.41
CA ILE A 437 -5.03 14.26 -1.18
C ILE A 437 -5.37 14.99 -2.48
N ALA A 438 -4.74 14.63 -3.59
CA ALA A 438 -5.08 15.19 -4.90
C ALA A 438 -6.55 14.93 -5.26
N GLY A 439 -7.09 13.75 -4.95
CA GLY A 439 -8.51 13.41 -5.09
C GLY A 439 -9.43 14.30 -4.26
N ILE A 440 -9.04 14.61 -3.01
CA ILE A 440 -9.80 15.57 -2.16
C ILE A 440 -9.82 16.95 -2.82
N VAL A 441 -8.67 17.47 -3.28
CA VAL A 441 -8.56 18.78 -3.93
C VAL A 441 -9.41 18.84 -5.20
N LEU A 442 -9.36 17.78 -6.00
CA LEU A 442 -10.19 17.66 -7.20
C LEU A 442 -11.70 17.66 -6.85
N THR A 443 -12.07 16.92 -5.83
CA THR A 443 -13.48 16.86 -5.35
C THR A 443 -13.99 18.22 -4.87
N ILE A 444 -13.13 19.04 -4.28
CA ILE A 444 -13.45 20.41 -3.88
C ILE A 444 -13.87 21.25 -5.11
N GLY A 445 -13.13 21.12 -6.22
CA GLY A 445 -13.48 21.76 -7.49
C GLY A 445 -14.85 21.29 -8.02
N MET A 446 -15.07 19.97 -8.06
CA MET A 446 -16.32 19.38 -8.54
C MET A 446 -17.52 19.69 -7.64
N ALA A 447 -17.32 19.81 -6.31
CA ALA A 447 -18.38 20.18 -5.39
C ALA A 447 -18.89 21.60 -5.62
N VAL A 448 -18.01 22.51 -6.05
CA VAL A 448 -18.37 23.87 -6.40
C VAL A 448 -19.06 23.93 -7.76
N ASP A 449 -18.66 23.13 -8.72
CA ASP A 449 -19.24 23.08 -10.08
C ASP A 449 -20.75 22.81 -10.06
N ALA A 450 -21.20 21.82 -9.29
CA ALA A 450 -22.62 21.53 -9.12
C ALA A 450 -23.40 22.76 -8.57
N ASN A 451 -22.82 23.52 -7.64
CA ASN A 451 -23.45 24.74 -7.11
C ASN A 451 -23.49 25.85 -8.16
N VAL A 452 -22.42 26.02 -8.97
CA VAL A 452 -22.36 26.97 -10.07
C VAL A 452 -23.48 26.70 -11.08
N LEU A 453 -23.66 25.44 -11.52
CA LEU A 453 -24.73 25.05 -12.43
C LEU A 453 -26.12 25.41 -11.87
N ILE A 454 -26.35 25.13 -10.60
CA ILE A 454 -27.63 25.49 -9.92
C ILE A 454 -27.81 27.00 -9.93
N PHE A 455 -26.79 27.78 -9.54
CA PHE A 455 -26.93 29.24 -9.40
C PHE A 455 -27.07 29.93 -10.75
N GLU A 456 -26.35 29.51 -11.77
CA GLU A 456 -26.52 30.04 -13.13
C GLU A 456 -27.91 29.71 -13.67
N ARG A 457 -28.42 28.50 -13.39
CA ARG A 457 -29.79 28.16 -13.79
C ARG A 457 -30.85 28.98 -13.05
N ILE A 458 -30.68 29.23 -11.75
CA ILE A 458 -31.56 30.12 -10.99
C ILE A 458 -31.52 31.52 -11.60
N ARG A 459 -30.32 32.01 -11.97
CA ARG A 459 -30.15 33.33 -12.62
C ARG A 459 -30.90 33.43 -13.94
N GLU A 460 -30.83 32.43 -14.78
CA GLU A 460 -31.59 32.34 -16.04
C GLU A 460 -33.11 32.38 -15.79
N GLU A 461 -33.59 31.63 -14.82
CA GLU A 461 -35.02 31.59 -14.48
C GLU A 461 -35.51 32.92 -13.86
N LEU A 462 -34.65 33.62 -13.11
CA LEU A 462 -34.95 34.99 -12.63
C LEU A 462 -34.98 35.99 -13.79
N ALA A 463 -34.03 35.91 -14.72
CA ALA A 463 -34.01 36.75 -15.92
C ALA A 463 -35.23 36.53 -16.81
N ALA A 464 -35.80 35.30 -16.81
CA ALA A 464 -37.05 34.97 -17.46
C ALA A 464 -38.32 35.48 -16.73
N GLY A 465 -38.14 36.26 -15.65
CA GLY A 465 -39.25 36.92 -14.91
C GLY A 465 -39.96 36.06 -13.86
N LYS A 466 -39.39 34.90 -13.48
CA LYS A 466 -39.96 34.09 -12.40
C LYS A 466 -39.74 34.69 -11.04
N SER A 467 -40.68 34.44 -10.11
CA SER A 467 -40.51 34.79 -8.70
C SER A 467 -39.31 34.03 -8.11
N MET A 468 -38.70 34.57 -7.05
CA MET A 468 -37.55 33.94 -6.37
C MET A 468 -37.82 32.46 -5.99
N ARG A 469 -39.00 32.15 -5.47
CA ARG A 469 -39.42 30.81 -5.12
C ARG A 469 -39.55 29.91 -6.38
N GLY A 470 -40.11 30.45 -7.45
CA GLY A 470 -40.26 29.76 -8.74
C GLY A 470 -38.94 29.50 -9.40
N ALA A 471 -38.05 30.48 -9.39
CA ALA A 471 -36.70 30.38 -9.95
C ALA A 471 -35.83 29.35 -9.18
N LEU A 472 -35.88 29.33 -7.85
CA LEU A 472 -35.23 28.32 -7.02
C LEU A 472 -35.74 26.93 -7.33
N SER A 473 -37.04 26.70 -7.33
CA SER A 473 -37.61 25.38 -7.62
C SER A 473 -37.28 24.89 -9.03
N ALA A 474 -37.36 25.79 -10.01
CA ALA A 474 -37.04 25.45 -11.41
C ALA A 474 -35.53 25.23 -11.61
N GLY A 475 -34.68 26.08 -10.97
CA GLY A 475 -33.23 25.97 -11.04
C GLY A 475 -32.73 24.62 -10.53
N TYR A 476 -33.12 24.24 -9.33
CA TYR A 476 -32.75 22.93 -8.76
C TYR A 476 -33.36 21.77 -9.56
N GLY A 477 -34.61 21.88 -10.01
CA GLY A 477 -35.26 20.80 -10.78
C GLY A 477 -34.60 20.56 -12.14
N LYS A 478 -34.21 21.61 -12.85
CA LYS A 478 -33.55 21.50 -14.16
C LYS A 478 -32.08 21.14 -14.05
N ALA A 479 -31.37 21.68 -13.05
CA ALA A 479 -29.96 21.35 -12.82
C ALA A 479 -29.79 19.91 -12.30
N PHE A 480 -30.79 19.34 -11.65
CA PHE A 480 -30.69 18.00 -11.05
C PHE A 480 -30.27 16.93 -12.06
N SER A 481 -30.92 16.86 -13.22
CA SER A 481 -30.62 15.82 -14.23
C SER A 481 -29.17 15.98 -14.75
N THR A 482 -28.77 17.22 -15.08
CA THR A 482 -27.41 17.50 -15.56
C THR A 482 -26.34 17.15 -14.52
N ILE A 483 -26.54 17.57 -13.26
CA ILE A 483 -25.62 17.25 -12.17
C ILE A 483 -25.55 15.73 -11.92
N PHE A 484 -26.69 15.04 -11.96
CA PHE A 484 -26.73 13.59 -11.76
C PHE A 484 -26.01 12.86 -12.90
N ASP A 485 -26.31 13.18 -14.17
CA ASP A 485 -25.74 12.55 -15.35
C ASP A 485 -24.20 12.76 -15.38
N SER A 486 -23.76 13.98 -15.15
CA SER A 486 -22.34 14.36 -15.08
C SER A 486 -21.58 13.61 -13.97
N ASN A 487 -22.10 13.60 -12.75
CA ASN A 487 -21.45 12.92 -11.64
C ASN A 487 -21.47 11.40 -11.77
N LEU A 488 -22.50 10.82 -12.42
CA LEU A 488 -22.59 9.38 -12.64
C LEU A 488 -21.49 8.89 -13.59
N THR A 489 -21.14 9.66 -14.62
CA THR A 489 -20.02 9.31 -15.52
C THR A 489 -18.67 9.33 -14.80
N THR A 490 -18.45 10.31 -13.91
CA THR A 490 -17.28 10.35 -13.05
C THR A 490 -17.26 9.19 -12.06
N LEU A 491 -18.43 8.81 -11.54
CA LEU A 491 -18.58 7.67 -10.63
C LEU A 491 -18.23 6.34 -11.32
N ILE A 492 -18.63 6.15 -12.59
CA ILE A 492 -18.25 4.97 -13.38
C ILE A 492 -16.72 4.86 -13.45
N SER A 493 -16.03 5.93 -13.81
CA SER A 493 -14.56 5.95 -13.90
C SER A 493 -13.88 5.70 -12.56
N SER A 494 -14.38 6.30 -11.47
CA SER A 494 -13.80 6.16 -10.14
C SER A 494 -14.01 4.78 -9.53
N VAL A 495 -15.17 4.15 -9.79
CA VAL A 495 -15.43 2.76 -9.36
C VAL A 495 -14.51 1.79 -10.09
N ILE A 496 -14.26 1.99 -11.38
CA ILE A 496 -13.30 1.17 -12.13
C ILE A 496 -11.89 1.31 -11.53
N LEU A 497 -11.50 2.53 -11.10
CA LEU A 497 -10.24 2.75 -10.40
C LEU A 497 -10.14 1.97 -9.08
N ILE A 498 -11.23 1.80 -8.34
CA ILE A 498 -11.24 1.01 -7.10
C ILE A 498 -10.96 -0.47 -7.39
N PHE A 499 -11.57 -1.02 -8.46
CA PHE A 499 -11.44 -2.45 -8.79
C PHE A 499 -10.17 -2.79 -9.54
N MET A 500 -9.71 -1.91 -10.43
CA MET A 500 -8.55 -2.15 -11.30
C MET A 500 -7.26 -1.48 -10.79
N GLY A 501 -7.39 -0.46 -9.95
CA GLY A 501 -6.24 0.26 -9.36
C GLY A 501 -5.55 -0.53 -8.27
N THR A 502 -4.26 -0.30 -8.12
CA THR A 502 -3.41 -0.88 -7.08
C THR A 502 -2.81 0.20 -6.19
N GLY A 503 -2.58 -0.10 -4.91
CA GLY A 503 -1.91 0.80 -3.98
C GLY A 503 -2.48 2.23 -3.96
N PRO A 504 -1.65 3.26 -4.19
CA PRO A 504 -2.08 4.66 -4.13
C PRO A 504 -3.18 5.04 -5.12
N VAL A 505 -3.23 4.39 -6.30
CA VAL A 505 -4.25 4.64 -7.33
C VAL A 505 -5.64 4.20 -6.85
N LYS A 506 -5.73 3.08 -6.11
CA LYS A 506 -6.97 2.63 -5.48
C LYS A 506 -7.46 3.63 -4.43
N GLY A 507 -6.54 4.17 -3.59
CA GLY A 507 -6.86 5.21 -2.61
C GLY A 507 -7.45 6.47 -3.26
N PHE A 508 -6.90 6.90 -4.40
CA PHE A 508 -7.46 7.99 -5.19
C PHE A 508 -8.87 7.67 -5.70
N GLY A 509 -9.12 6.46 -6.23
CA GLY A 509 -10.44 6.01 -6.67
C GLY A 509 -11.48 6.06 -5.55
N VAL A 510 -11.12 5.64 -4.35
CA VAL A 510 -12.00 5.69 -3.16
C VAL A 510 -12.34 7.13 -2.79
N THR A 511 -11.35 8.02 -2.67
CA THR A 511 -11.59 9.44 -2.34
C THR A 511 -12.45 10.13 -3.38
N LEU A 512 -12.22 9.86 -4.66
CA LEU A 512 -13.01 10.42 -5.76
C LEU A 512 -14.46 9.93 -5.73
N THR A 513 -14.68 8.62 -5.54
CA THR A 513 -16.01 8.01 -5.50
C THR A 513 -16.87 8.62 -4.39
N PHE A 514 -16.35 8.61 -3.15
CA PHE A 514 -17.09 9.18 -2.04
C PHE A 514 -17.19 10.70 -2.14
N GLY A 515 -16.16 11.36 -2.65
CA GLY A 515 -16.16 12.79 -2.88
C GLY A 515 -17.29 13.24 -3.81
N VAL A 516 -17.48 12.55 -4.94
CA VAL A 516 -18.57 12.81 -5.90
C VAL A 516 -19.93 12.56 -5.27
N LEU A 517 -20.13 11.45 -4.55
CA LEU A 517 -21.40 11.15 -3.87
C LEU A 517 -21.77 12.22 -2.83
N ILE A 518 -20.78 12.63 -2.04
CA ILE A 518 -20.98 13.64 -0.99
C ILE A 518 -21.20 15.02 -1.60
N SER A 519 -20.51 15.37 -2.70
CA SER A 519 -20.71 16.63 -3.39
C SER A 519 -22.14 16.77 -3.94
N MET A 520 -22.67 15.68 -4.52
CA MET A 520 -24.09 15.65 -4.94
C MET A 520 -25.04 15.84 -3.75
N PHE A 521 -24.76 15.16 -2.63
CA PHE A 521 -25.58 15.31 -1.43
C PHE A 521 -25.53 16.75 -0.89
N THR A 522 -24.36 17.34 -0.77
CA THR A 522 -24.24 18.71 -0.23
C THR A 522 -24.82 19.76 -1.18
N ALA A 523 -24.59 19.64 -2.49
CA ALA A 523 -25.11 20.59 -3.48
C ALA A 523 -26.64 20.49 -3.68
N LEU A 524 -27.21 19.29 -3.69
CA LEU A 524 -28.63 19.11 -4.01
C LEU A 524 -29.54 19.14 -2.78
N PHE A 525 -29.08 18.62 -1.63
CA PHE A 525 -29.90 18.55 -0.41
C PHE A 525 -29.60 19.65 0.58
N VAL A 526 -28.30 19.88 0.91
CA VAL A 526 -27.94 20.84 1.96
C VAL A 526 -28.19 22.26 1.50
N THR A 527 -27.66 22.65 0.33
CA THR A 527 -27.84 24.03 -0.17
C THR A 527 -29.31 24.39 -0.40
N ARG A 528 -30.07 23.41 -0.94
CA ARG A 528 -31.54 23.60 -1.14
C ARG A 528 -32.26 23.83 0.18
N LEU A 529 -31.95 23.05 1.22
CA LEU A 529 -32.57 23.23 2.53
C LEU A 529 -32.27 24.62 3.11
N VAL A 530 -31.04 25.09 2.95
CA VAL A 530 -30.62 26.42 3.42
C VAL A 530 -31.36 27.53 2.66
N PHE A 531 -31.48 27.44 1.34
CA PHE A 531 -32.25 28.42 0.55
C PHE A 531 -33.75 28.38 0.88
N ASP A 532 -34.34 27.22 1.04
CA ASP A 532 -35.73 27.10 1.47
C ASP A 532 -35.97 27.72 2.85
N TRP A 533 -35.00 27.58 3.78
CA TRP A 533 -35.03 28.20 5.10
C TRP A 533 -34.86 29.74 5.03
N LEU A 534 -33.93 30.24 4.20
CA LEU A 534 -33.74 31.67 3.98
C LEU A 534 -34.96 32.33 3.37
N LEU A 535 -35.63 31.66 2.41
CA LEU A 535 -36.90 32.10 1.84
C LEU A 535 -38.03 32.15 2.89
N PHE A 536 -38.11 31.10 3.72
CA PHE A 536 -39.12 31.03 4.77
C PHE A 536 -38.99 32.18 5.80
N LYS A 537 -37.75 32.54 6.15
CA LYS A 537 -37.42 33.64 7.05
C LYS A 537 -37.57 35.04 6.39
N GLY A 538 -37.82 35.09 5.08
CA GLY A 538 -37.92 36.35 4.33
C GLY A 538 -36.57 37.06 4.13
N LEU A 539 -35.46 36.37 4.40
CA LEU A 539 -34.10 36.89 4.27
C LEU A 539 -33.61 36.90 2.81
N LEU A 540 -34.16 36.04 1.95
CA LEU A 540 -33.82 35.97 0.55
C LEU A 540 -34.82 36.76 -0.31
N LYS A 541 -34.61 38.07 -0.44
CA LYS A 541 -35.45 38.94 -1.28
C LYS A 541 -34.91 39.07 -2.71
N SER A 542 -33.60 39.05 -2.87
CA SER A 542 -32.91 39.09 -4.17
C SER A 542 -31.65 38.25 -4.09
N MET A 543 -31.16 37.84 -5.24
CA MET A 543 -29.93 37.00 -5.37
C MET A 543 -28.98 37.73 -6.32
N PRO A 544 -28.28 38.77 -5.82
CA PRO A 544 -27.31 39.46 -6.63
C PRO A 544 -26.16 38.58 -6.98
N MET A 545 -25.69 38.64 -8.23
CA MET A 545 -24.54 37.92 -8.76
C MET A 545 -23.77 38.85 -9.70
N LEU A 546 -22.44 38.76 -9.72
CA LEU A 546 -21.62 39.51 -10.65
C LEU A 546 -21.85 39.08 -12.12
N HIS A 547 -21.84 40.06 -13.03
CA HIS A 547 -21.92 39.83 -14.47
C HIS A 547 -20.62 40.34 -15.11
N ILE A 548 -19.59 39.49 -15.16
CA ILE A 548 -18.30 39.87 -15.75
C ILE A 548 -18.39 39.80 -17.29
N ILE A 549 -19.05 38.76 -17.80
CA ILE A 549 -19.22 38.54 -19.23
C ILE A 549 -20.63 38.94 -19.64
N ARG A 550 -20.81 40.13 -20.18
CA ARG A 550 -22.09 40.62 -20.68
C ARG A 550 -22.18 40.35 -22.18
N GLY A 551 -23.01 39.38 -22.57
CA GLY A 551 -23.62 39.27 -23.89
C GLY A 551 -22.64 39.32 -25.09
N ASN A 552 -21.44 38.81 -24.95
CA ASN A 552 -20.49 38.76 -26.06
C ASN A 552 -20.99 37.78 -27.14
N LYS A 553 -21.36 38.33 -28.32
CA LYS A 553 -21.68 37.54 -29.52
C LYS A 553 -20.41 37.09 -30.21
N ILE A 554 -19.61 36.24 -29.54
CA ILE A 554 -18.40 35.65 -30.12
C ILE A 554 -18.85 34.45 -30.94
N ASP A 555 -18.55 34.45 -32.24
CA ASP A 555 -18.75 33.32 -33.12
C ASP A 555 -17.61 32.30 -32.95
N PHE A 556 -17.75 31.39 -31.99
CA PHE A 556 -16.78 30.34 -31.73
C PHE A 556 -16.66 29.35 -32.90
N MET A 557 -17.75 29.13 -33.65
CA MET A 557 -17.74 28.19 -34.76
C MET A 557 -16.82 28.63 -35.92
N ARG A 558 -16.57 29.94 -36.07
CA ARG A 558 -15.60 30.46 -37.03
C ARG A 558 -14.18 29.93 -36.77
N TRP A 559 -13.84 29.70 -35.52
CA TRP A 559 -12.53 29.21 -35.08
C TRP A 559 -12.45 27.68 -34.99
N ALA A 560 -13.55 26.95 -35.20
CA ALA A 560 -13.61 25.50 -35.05
C ALA A 560 -12.58 24.77 -35.93
N LYS A 561 -12.49 25.10 -37.21
CA LYS A 561 -11.55 24.44 -38.15
C LYS A 561 -10.08 24.68 -37.78
N PRO A 562 -9.61 25.94 -37.57
CA PRO A 562 -8.22 26.19 -37.19
C PRO A 562 -7.90 25.61 -35.79
N ALA A 563 -8.82 25.66 -34.83
CA ALA A 563 -8.62 25.06 -33.51
C ALA A 563 -8.46 23.53 -33.58
N PHE A 564 -9.31 22.87 -34.36
CA PHE A 564 -9.23 21.43 -34.61
C PHE A 564 -7.90 21.06 -35.30
N ALA A 565 -7.49 21.81 -36.35
CA ALA A 565 -6.21 21.55 -37.01
C ALA A 565 -5.02 21.74 -36.04
N ALA A 566 -5.05 22.80 -35.21
CA ALA A 566 -3.99 23.06 -34.23
C ALA A 566 -3.90 21.98 -33.15
N SER A 567 -5.03 21.50 -32.64
CA SER A 567 -5.05 20.46 -31.62
C SER A 567 -4.54 19.10 -32.13
N TRP A 568 -4.97 18.70 -33.35
CA TRP A 568 -4.46 17.47 -33.97
C TRP A 568 -2.96 17.58 -34.33
N LEU A 569 -2.50 18.74 -34.77
CA LEU A 569 -1.07 18.97 -35.00
C LEU A 569 -0.26 18.79 -33.71
N LEU A 570 -0.75 19.32 -32.59
CA LEU A 570 -0.14 19.15 -31.28
C LEU A 570 -0.11 17.69 -30.82
N ILE A 571 -1.20 16.95 -31.03
CA ILE A 571 -1.28 15.51 -30.75
C ILE A 571 -0.23 14.75 -31.57
N ILE A 572 -0.16 15.02 -32.90
CA ILE A 572 0.78 14.32 -33.79
C ILE A 572 2.22 14.59 -33.36
N ILE A 573 2.57 15.87 -33.10
CA ILE A 573 3.90 16.23 -32.60
C ILE A 573 4.21 15.58 -31.28
N GLY A 574 3.27 15.62 -30.33
CA GLY A 574 3.45 15.05 -28.99
C GLY A 574 3.61 13.54 -29.01
N ILE A 575 2.75 12.83 -29.70
CA ILE A 575 2.82 11.37 -29.84
C ILE A 575 4.08 10.97 -30.63
N GLY A 576 4.41 11.70 -31.72
CA GLY A 576 5.63 11.46 -32.48
C GLY A 576 6.90 11.64 -31.64
N TRP A 577 6.93 12.65 -30.75
CA TRP A 577 8.01 12.82 -29.79
C TRP A 577 8.07 11.66 -28.76
N GLY A 578 6.92 11.21 -28.26
CA GLY A 578 6.84 10.04 -27.39
C GLY A 578 7.39 8.78 -28.05
N LEU A 579 7.03 8.51 -29.30
CA LEU A 579 7.55 7.38 -30.08
C LEU A 579 9.07 7.48 -30.30
N LYS A 580 9.61 8.70 -30.52
CA LYS A 580 11.05 8.92 -30.63
C LYS A 580 11.81 8.64 -29.34
N ARG A 581 11.21 8.92 -28.17
CA ARG A 581 11.79 8.60 -26.85
C ARG A 581 11.78 7.09 -26.55
N GLY A 582 10.91 6.31 -27.20
CA GLY A 582 10.86 4.87 -27.06
C GLY A 582 10.61 4.40 -25.62
N HIS A 583 11.51 3.57 -25.08
CA HIS A 583 11.38 3.02 -23.72
C HIS A 583 11.48 4.08 -22.59
N ASP A 584 12.13 5.21 -22.83
CA ASP A 584 12.31 6.28 -21.84
C ASP A 584 11.00 7.00 -21.47
N VAL A 585 9.91 6.68 -22.15
CA VAL A 585 8.57 7.18 -21.82
C VAL A 585 7.95 6.41 -20.67
N MET A 586 8.35 5.14 -20.46
CA MET A 586 7.77 4.28 -19.45
C MET A 586 8.58 4.35 -18.16
N GLY A 587 7.92 4.81 -17.10
CA GLY A 587 8.48 4.73 -15.75
C GLY A 587 8.55 3.30 -15.23
N VAL A 588 9.22 3.12 -14.10
CA VAL A 588 9.46 1.83 -13.44
C VAL A 588 8.17 1.05 -13.18
N ASP A 589 7.07 1.73 -12.88
CA ASP A 589 5.77 1.11 -12.68
C ASP A 589 5.30 0.26 -13.89
N PHE A 590 5.75 0.60 -15.10
CA PHE A 590 5.35 -0.09 -16.33
C PHE A 590 6.50 -0.89 -16.97
N ALA A 591 7.72 -0.35 -16.95
CA ALA A 591 8.88 -1.00 -17.53
C ALA A 591 9.46 -2.09 -16.62
N GLY A 592 9.29 -1.95 -15.31
CA GLY A 592 10.04 -2.66 -14.29
C GLY A 592 11.42 -2.05 -14.09
N GLY A 593 12.08 -2.39 -12.99
CA GLY A 593 13.40 -1.87 -12.62
C GLY A 593 13.39 -1.23 -11.24
N ASP A 594 14.46 -0.49 -10.93
CA ASP A 594 14.61 0.28 -9.69
C ASP A 594 14.64 1.77 -10.00
N SER A 595 13.82 2.56 -9.32
CA SER A 595 13.82 4.02 -9.36
C SER A 595 14.30 4.56 -8.03
N LEU A 596 15.38 5.30 -8.05
CA LEU A 596 16.02 5.90 -6.89
C LEU A 596 15.79 7.40 -6.90
N THR A 597 15.37 7.98 -5.78
CA THR A 597 15.36 9.43 -5.58
C THR A 597 16.43 9.77 -4.56
N LEU A 598 17.42 10.56 -4.99
CA LEU A 598 18.56 10.96 -4.18
C LEU A 598 18.57 12.48 -4.01
N THR A 599 18.80 12.96 -2.80
CA THR A 599 19.17 14.35 -2.54
C THR A 599 20.69 14.46 -2.41
N TYR A 600 21.21 15.65 -2.55
CA TYR A 600 22.65 15.94 -2.46
C TYR A 600 22.88 17.27 -1.76
N ALA A 601 23.97 17.33 -0.98
CA ALA A 601 24.42 18.58 -0.34
C ALA A 601 25.15 19.48 -1.33
N GLN A 602 25.95 18.89 -2.23
CA GLN A 602 26.63 19.58 -3.32
C GLN A 602 26.21 19.02 -4.68
N LYS A 603 25.92 19.92 -5.61
CA LYS A 603 25.46 19.56 -6.96
C LYS A 603 26.61 18.95 -7.77
N VAL A 604 26.38 17.75 -8.27
CA VAL A 604 27.28 17.06 -9.21
C VAL A 604 26.69 17.20 -10.62
N PRO A 605 27.52 17.43 -11.66
CA PRO A 605 27.05 17.43 -13.04
C PRO A 605 26.38 16.10 -13.40
N VAL A 606 25.16 16.19 -13.95
CA VAL A 606 24.36 14.99 -14.29
C VAL A 606 25.10 14.07 -15.26
N ASP A 607 25.90 14.64 -16.17
CA ASP A 607 26.65 13.86 -17.15
C ASP A 607 27.78 13.03 -16.52
N GLU A 608 28.39 13.51 -15.43
CA GLU A 608 29.39 12.74 -14.67
C GLU A 608 28.73 11.57 -13.94
N VAL A 609 27.57 11.82 -13.31
CA VAL A 609 26.78 10.77 -12.66
C VAL A 609 26.34 9.73 -13.70
N ARG A 610 25.85 10.18 -14.86
CA ARG A 610 25.43 9.30 -15.96
C ARG A 610 26.58 8.42 -16.44
N LYS A 611 27.71 9.00 -16.74
CA LYS A 611 28.91 8.25 -17.18
C LYS A 611 29.31 7.20 -16.15
N PHE A 612 29.36 7.58 -14.87
CA PHE A 612 29.73 6.66 -13.81
C PHE A 612 28.71 5.52 -13.64
N VAL A 613 27.40 5.82 -13.63
CA VAL A 613 26.36 4.77 -13.48
C VAL A 613 26.33 3.84 -14.70
N THR A 614 26.58 4.37 -15.91
CA THR A 614 26.70 3.54 -17.12
C THR A 614 27.91 2.59 -17.04
N ASP A 615 29.04 3.06 -16.50
CA ASP A 615 30.24 2.25 -16.33
C ASP A 615 30.04 1.10 -15.33
N LEU A 616 29.07 1.19 -14.41
CA LEU A 616 28.70 0.11 -13.48
C LEU A 616 27.96 -1.07 -14.17
N LYS A 617 27.59 -0.92 -15.45
CA LYS A 617 26.86 -1.97 -16.25
C LYS A 617 25.55 -2.43 -15.60
N VAL A 618 24.82 -1.50 -14.97
CA VAL A 618 23.53 -1.76 -14.30
C VAL A 618 22.31 -1.61 -15.22
N GLY A 619 22.49 -1.78 -16.51
CA GLY A 619 21.50 -1.52 -17.58
C GLY A 619 21.67 -0.12 -18.17
N ASP A 620 20.68 0.35 -18.95
CA ASP A 620 20.63 1.73 -19.46
C ASP A 620 20.06 2.66 -18.39
N PRO A 621 20.90 3.46 -17.69
CA PRO A 621 20.43 4.29 -16.61
C PRO A 621 19.75 5.55 -17.16
N LEU A 622 18.51 5.81 -16.74
CA LEU A 622 17.84 7.06 -16.99
C LEU A 622 18.03 7.98 -15.79
N ILE A 623 18.71 9.10 -15.99
CA ILE A 623 19.02 10.06 -14.91
C ILE A 623 18.37 11.40 -15.21
N GLN A 624 17.53 11.85 -14.27
CA GLN A 624 16.75 13.07 -14.41
C GLN A 624 16.91 13.94 -13.16
N PRO A 625 17.35 15.20 -13.32
CA PRO A 625 17.26 16.16 -12.24
C PRO A 625 15.79 16.54 -12.01
N GLN A 626 15.38 16.54 -10.77
CA GLN A 626 14.06 16.95 -10.33
C GLN A 626 14.18 18.16 -9.40
N LYS A 627 13.21 19.06 -9.47
CA LYS A 627 13.10 20.18 -8.55
C LYS A 627 11.67 20.22 -8.02
N ASP A 628 11.55 20.17 -6.73
CA ASP A 628 10.27 20.36 -6.07
C ASP A 628 9.84 21.82 -6.21
N VAL A 629 8.68 22.04 -6.81
CA VAL A 629 8.16 23.39 -7.13
C VAL A 629 7.81 24.19 -5.88
N LEU A 630 7.43 23.50 -4.80
CA LEU A 630 6.93 24.12 -3.55
C LEU A 630 8.05 24.36 -2.54
N THR A 631 8.96 23.40 -2.40
CA THR A 631 10.09 23.48 -1.47
C THR A 631 11.36 24.03 -2.10
N GLY A 632 11.45 24.01 -3.43
CA GLY A 632 12.65 24.40 -4.17
C GLY A 632 13.80 23.40 -4.06
N LYS A 633 13.65 22.30 -3.32
CA LYS A 633 14.68 21.26 -3.14
C LYS A 633 14.97 20.58 -4.50
N GLU A 634 16.26 20.42 -4.79
CA GLU A 634 16.70 19.68 -5.97
C GLU A 634 17.01 18.23 -5.57
N SER A 635 16.62 17.28 -6.40
CA SER A 635 16.88 15.85 -6.25
C SER A 635 17.29 15.24 -7.59
N LEU A 636 17.88 14.06 -7.55
CA LEU A 636 18.26 13.30 -8.72
C LEU A 636 17.47 11.99 -8.74
N ARG A 637 16.71 11.78 -9.79
CA ARG A 637 16.04 10.51 -10.03
C ARG A 637 16.90 9.64 -10.95
N ILE A 638 17.20 8.43 -10.51
CA ILE A 638 18.01 7.46 -11.26
C ILE A 638 17.20 6.18 -11.42
N THR A 639 16.94 5.79 -12.66
CA THR A 639 16.27 4.53 -13.00
C THR A 639 17.30 3.55 -13.54
N VAL A 640 17.32 2.34 -12.99
CA VAL A 640 18.25 1.26 -13.35
C VAL A 640 17.55 -0.10 -13.43
N ALA A 641 18.26 -1.13 -13.86
CA ALA A 641 17.74 -2.49 -13.94
C ALA A 641 17.29 -3.01 -12.57
N TYR A 642 16.36 -3.96 -12.58
CA TYR A 642 15.78 -4.57 -11.40
C TYR A 642 16.84 -5.10 -10.42
N ASN A 643 16.67 -4.77 -9.15
CA ASN A 643 17.54 -5.19 -8.03
C ASN A 643 18.98 -4.63 -8.08
N GLN A 644 19.22 -3.53 -8.79
CA GLN A 644 20.53 -2.85 -8.87
C GLN A 644 20.59 -1.54 -8.09
N GLY A 645 19.47 -1.03 -7.63
CA GLY A 645 19.37 0.28 -6.99
C GLY A 645 20.26 0.46 -5.77
N SER A 646 20.26 -0.52 -4.87
CA SER A 646 21.12 -0.47 -3.66
C SER A 646 22.61 -0.43 -3.98
N ASN A 647 23.04 -1.18 -5.00
CA ASN A 647 24.42 -1.18 -5.47
C ASN A 647 24.82 0.18 -6.04
N VAL A 648 23.92 0.81 -6.82
CA VAL A 648 24.15 2.14 -7.39
C VAL A 648 24.25 3.21 -6.31
N VAL A 649 23.37 3.17 -5.31
CA VAL A 649 23.44 4.11 -4.18
C VAL A 649 24.78 3.99 -3.43
N ALA A 650 25.21 2.76 -3.11
CA ALA A 650 26.47 2.52 -2.43
C ALA A 650 27.67 3.03 -3.26
N ALA A 651 27.71 2.73 -4.56
CA ALA A 651 28.75 3.17 -5.48
C ALA A 651 28.80 4.70 -5.64
N LEU A 652 27.63 5.37 -5.72
CA LEU A 652 27.55 6.84 -5.80
C LEU A 652 28.05 7.50 -4.51
N LYS A 653 27.67 6.98 -3.34
CA LYS A 653 28.16 7.48 -2.04
C LYS A 653 29.69 7.35 -1.91
N GLN A 654 30.24 6.26 -2.42
CA GLN A 654 31.68 6.03 -2.40
C GLN A 654 32.44 6.94 -3.37
N LYS A 655 31.95 7.06 -4.62
CA LYS A 655 32.64 7.83 -5.67
C LYS A 655 32.53 9.34 -5.44
N PHE A 656 31.34 9.81 -5.04
CA PHE A 656 31.03 11.22 -4.84
C PHE A 656 30.80 11.53 -3.35
N SER A 657 31.74 11.14 -2.52
CA SER A 657 31.63 11.31 -1.03
C SER A 657 31.38 12.76 -0.61
N GLN A 658 31.93 13.73 -1.36
CA GLN A 658 31.73 15.17 -1.09
C GLN A 658 30.32 15.66 -1.48
N ALA A 659 29.66 14.96 -2.39
CA ALA A 659 28.31 15.34 -2.81
C ALA A 659 27.25 15.10 -1.74
N GLY A 660 27.52 14.24 -0.76
CA GLY A 660 26.59 13.93 0.33
C GLY A 660 25.28 13.35 -0.19
N PHE A 661 25.34 12.37 -1.09
CA PHE A 661 24.12 11.73 -1.60
C PHE A 661 23.36 11.01 -0.48
N GLU A 662 22.09 11.39 -0.30
CA GLU A 662 21.15 10.72 0.61
C GLU A 662 20.00 10.11 -0.16
N LYS A 663 19.67 8.86 0.17
CA LYS A 663 18.55 8.14 -0.42
C LYS A 663 17.25 8.61 0.21
N GLN A 664 16.34 9.17 -0.60
CA GLN A 664 15.03 9.63 -0.17
C GLN A 664 13.93 8.59 -0.44
N ALA A 665 14.02 7.91 -1.57
CA ALA A 665 13.08 6.87 -1.94
C ALA A 665 13.72 5.83 -2.86
N ILE A 666 13.21 4.61 -2.80
CA ILE A 666 13.48 3.55 -3.76
C ILE A 666 12.16 2.84 -4.09
N ASP A 667 11.90 2.70 -5.39
CA ASP A 667 10.78 1.93 -5.92
C ASP A 667 11.36 0.82 -6.78
N THR A 668 11.19 -0.42 -6.35
CA THR A 668 11.63 -1.61 -7.06
C THR A 668 10.41 -2.36 -7.59
N VAL A 669 10.29 -2.52 -8.89
CA VAL A 669 9.16 -3.18 -9.54
C VAL A 669 9.66 -4.27 -10.46
N GLY A 670 9.18 -5.50 -10.26
CA GLY A 670 9.48 -6.62 -11.16
C GLY A 670 8.85 -6.42 -12.54
N ALA A 671 9.54 -6.80 -13.60
CA ALA A 671 9.08 -6.63 -14.99
C ALA A 671 7.71 -7.28 -15.28
N VAL A 672 7.38 -8.39 -14.62
CA VAL A 672 6.08 -9.05 -14.75
C VAL A 672 4.97 -8.17 -14.17
N VAL A 673 5.23 -7.57 -13.00
CA VAL A 673 4.29 -6.65 -12.33
C VAL A 673 4.08 -5.40 -13.16
N GLY A 674 5.14 -4.82 -13.73
CA GLY A 674 5.05 -3.66 -14.60
C GLY A 674 4.14 -3.90 -15.82
N LYS A 675 4.31 -5.02 -16.53
CA LYS A 675 3.44 -5.40 -17.65
C LYS A 675 1.98 -5.59 -17.23
N GLU A 676 1.75 -6.12 -16.04
CA GLU A 676 0.40 -6.33 -15.52
C GLU A 676 -0.28 -5.02 -15.15
N ILE A 677 0.44 -4.07 -14.52
CA ILE A 677 -0.05 -2.71 -14.25
C ILE A 677 -0.39 -2.02 -15.57
N GLN A 678 0.48 -2.11 -16.59
CA GLN A 678 0.24 -1.55 -17.91
C GLN A 678 -1.05 -2.11 -18.55
N ARG A 679 -1.19 -3.45 -18.53
CA ARG A 679 -2.41 -4.10 -19.06
C ARG A 679 -3.66 -3.65 -18.32
N SER A 680 -3.60 -3.61 -16.99
CA SER A 680 -4.72 -3.17 -16.15
C SER A 680 -5.11 -1.72 -16.43
N ALA A 681 -4.13 -0.83 -16.64
CA ALA A 681 -4.35 0.56 -17.00
C ALA A 681 -5.10 0.73 -18.33
N ILE A 682 -4.66 -0.01 -19.36
CA ILE A 682 -5.31 0.01 -20.69
C ILE A 682 -6.74 -0.53 -20.58
N VAL A 683 -6.93 -1.69 -19.92
CA VAL A 683 -8.25 -2.31 -19.75
C VAL A 683 -9.17 -1.39 -18.96
N ALA A 684 -8.69 -0.77 -17.87
CA ALA A 684 -9.49 0.16 -17.07
C ALA A 684 -9.94 1.38 -17.88
N SER A 685 -9.05 1.95 -18.70
CA SER A 685 -9.38 3.10 -19.57
C SER A 685 -10.41 2.74 -20.63
N LEU A 686 -10.26 1.56 -21.27
CA LEU A 686 -11.24 1.07 -22.25
C LEU A 686 -12.59 0.75 -21.61
N LEU A 687 -12.60 0.13 -20.41
CA LEU A 687 -13.84 -0.15 -19.69
C LEU A 687 -14.55 1.13 -19.25
N ALA A 688 -13.80 2.15 -18.84
CA ALA A 688 -14.39 3.45 -18.49
C ALA A 688 -15.03 4.11 -19.70
N MET A 689 -14.33 4.19 -20.82
CA MET A 689 -14.90 4.74 -22.08
C MET A 689 -16.11 3.92 -22.54
N PHE A 690 -16.05 2.60 -22.47
CA PHE A 690 -17.18 1.73 -22.82
C PHE A 690 -18.36 1.93 -21.88
N GLY A 691 -18.15 1.97 -20.58
CA GLY A 691 -19.20 2.23 -19.58
C GLY A 691 -19.90 3.56 -19.81
N ILE A 692 -19.12 4.61 -20.11
CA ILE A 692 -19.63 5.94 -20.44
C ILE A 692 -20.41 5.89 -21.78
N LEU A 693 -19.86 5.24 -22.82
CA LEU A 693 -20.54 5.05 -24.09
C LEU A 693 -21.93 4.44 -23.91
N VAL A 694 -22.00 3.33 -23.17
CA VAL A 694 -23.24 2.63 -22.87
C VAL A 694 -24.19 3.54 -22.14
N TYR A 695 -23.74 4.21 -21.08
CA TYR A 695 -24.59 5.13 -20.32
C TYR A 695 -25.17 6.25 -21.18
N VAL A 696 -24.33 6.96 -21.94
CA VAL A 696 -24.77 8.08 -22.79
C VAL A 696 -25.68 7.61 -23.91
N ALA A 697 -25.42 6.42 -24.50
CA ALA A 697 -26.27 5.83 -25.54
C ALA A 697 -27.67 5.50 -25.02
N PHE A 698 -27.80 5.00 -23.78
CA PHE A 698 -29.10 4.74 -23.16
C PHE A 698 -29.82 6.01 -22.70
N ARG A 699 -29.05 7.02 -22.26
CA ARG A 699 -29.60 8.25 -21.70
C ARG A 699 -30.03 9.26 -22.75
N TYR A 700 -29.31 9.30 -23.87
CA TYR A 700 -29.53 10.21 -25.00
C TYR A 700 -29.68 9.39 -26.29
N GLU A 701 -28.88 9.67 -27.29
CA GLU A 701 -28.87 8.94 -28.56
C GLU A 701 -27.48 8.36 -28.83
N PHE A 702 -27.41 7.26 -29.56
CA PHE A 702 -26.13 6.59 -29.88
C PHE A 702 -25.15 7.49 -30.62
N SER A 703 -25.64 8.38 -31.49
CA SER A 703 -24.83 9.35 -32.23
C SER A 703 -24.05 10.31 -31.29
N PHE A 704 -24.71 10.78 -30.24
CA PHE A 704 -24.09 11.63 -29.22
C PHE A 704 -23.07 10.85 -28.39
N ALA A 705 -23.36 9.61 -28.07
CA ALA A 705 -22.45 8.76 -27.33
C ALA A 705 -21.13 8.54 -28.09
N VAL A 706 -21.21 8.28 -29.39
CA VAL A 706 -20.02 8.15 -30.24
C VAL A 706 -19.24 9.47 -30.31
N GLY A 707 -19.96 10.59 -30.49
CA GLY A 707 -19.33 11.93 -30.49
C GLY A 707 -18.59 12.22 -29.18
N ALA A 708 -19.21 11.90 -28.04
CA ALA A 708 -18.61 12.06 -26.71
C ALA A 708 -17.34 11.22 -26.53
N VAL A 709 -17.35 9.95 -26.95
CA VAL A 709 -16.17 9.08 -26.87
C VAL A 709 -15.02 9.59 -27.75
N VAL A 710 -15.33 10.10 -28.96
CA VAL A 710 -14.32 10.72 -29.85
C VAL A 710 -13.70 11.95 -29.18
N ALA A 711 -14.51 12.79 -28.53
CA ALA A 711 -14.03 13.96 -27.80
C ALA A 711 -13.12 13.55 -26.64
N ILE A 712 -13.54 12.59 -25.82
CA ILE A 712 -12.74 12.04 -24.71
C ILE A 712 -11.40 11.49 -25.24
N LEU A 713 -11.43 10.71 -26.32
CA LEU A 713 -10.22 10.15 -26.91
C LEU A 713 -9.26 11.26 -27.38
N HIS A 714 -9.79 12.31 -28.00
CA HIS A 714 -9.00 13.49 -28.38
C HIS A 714 -8.34 14.13 -27.17
N ASP A 715 -9.07 14.34 -26.06
CA ASP A 715 -8.56 15.00 -24.87
C ASP A 715 -7.49 14.15 -24.15
N VAL A 716 -7.69 12.83 -24.11
CA VAL A 716 -6.68 11.89 -23.59
C VAL A 716 -5.42 11.94 -24.47
N LEU A 717 -5.55 11.90 -25.80
CA LEU A 717 -4.40 11.97 -26.71
C LEU A 717 -3.66 13.31 -26.60
N MET A 718 -4.40 14.42 -26.48
CA MET A 718 -3.84 15.75 -26.26
C MET A 718 -3.02 15.81 -24.96
N THR A 719 -3.58 15.28 -23.88
CA THR A 719 -2.90 15.22 -22.58
C THR A 719 -1.64 14.36 -22.64
N LEU A 720 -1.72 13.17 -23.24
CA LEU A 720 -0.56 12.30 -23.42
C LEU A 720 0.50 12.95 -24.31
N GLY A 721 0.08 13.61 -25.40
CA GLY A 721 1.00 14.33 -26.29
C GLY A 721 1.77 15.42 -25.55
N TRP A 722 1.08 16.25 -24.76
CA TRP A 722 1.72 17.27 -23.94
C TRP A 722 2.61 16.67 -22.86
N PHE A 723 2.19 15.58 -22.25
CA PHE A 723 2.95 14.86 -21.23
C PHE A 723 4.29 14.34 -21.80
N PHE A 724 4.29 13.77 -22.99
CA PHE A 724 5.50 13.32 -23.67
C PHE A 724 6.44 14.48 -24.04
N LEU A 725 5.90 15.60 -24.52
CA LEU A 725 6.67 16.80 -24.80
C LEU A 725 7.32 17.40 -23.55
N SER A 726 6.68 17.29 -22.39
CA SER A 726 7.22 17.76 -21.10
C SER A 726 8.39 16.93 -20.58
N GLY A 727 8.77 15.84 -21.24
CA GLY A 727 9.89 14.98 -20.85
C GLY A 727 9.61 14.04 -19.69
N ARG A 728 8.37 13.96 -19.22
CA ARG A 728 7.97 13.12 -18.08
C ARG A 728 7.80 11.66 -18.49
N GLU A 729 7.82 10.76 -17.47
CA GLU A 729 7.61 9.31 -17.62
C GLU A 729 6.19 8.92 -17.23
N LEU A 730 5.61 7.97 -17.95
CA LEU A 730 4.34 7.36 -17.58
C LEU A 730 4.52 6.52 -16.32
N SER A 731 3.68 6.76 -15.33
CA SER A 731 3.69 6.06 -14.04
C SER A 731 2.27 5.67 -13.62
N ALA A 732 2.12 4.82 -12.62
CA ALA A 732 0.81 4.39 -12.13
C ALA A 732 -0.15 5.54 -11.75
N PRO A 733 0.30 6.64 -11.10
CA PRO A 733 -0.55 7.81 -10.86
C PRO A 733 -1.09 8.48 -12.12
N MET A 734 -0.39 8.38 -13.27
CA MET A 734 -0.88 8.92 -14.54
C MET A 734 -2.15 8.20 -15.02
N VAL A 735 -2.32 6.93 -14.70
CA VAL A 735 -3.56 6.17 -14.99
C VAL A 735 -4.75 6.80 -14.29
N ALA A 736 -4.57 7.18 -13.02
CA ALA A 736 -5.60 7.88 -12.26
C ALA A 736 -5.96 9.22 -12.91
N ALA A 737 -4.95 9.98 -13.36
CA ALA A 737 -5.17 11.23 -14.07
C ALA A 737 -5.93 11.05 -15.39
N VAL A 738 -5.57 10.05 -16.21
CA VAL A 738 -6.26 9.73 -17.48
C VAL A 738 -7.72 9.35 -17.22
N LEU A 739 -7.99 8.44 -16.24
CA LEU A 739 -9.35 8.05 -15.90
C LEU A 739 -10.18 9.21 -15.34
N THR A 740 -9.53 10.12 -14.62
CA THR A 740 -10.17 11.36 -14.16
C THR A 740 -10.54 12.26 -15.32
N ILE A 741 -9.63 12.44 -16.29
CA ILE A 741 -9.89 13.22 -17.52
C ILE A 741 -11.05 12.61 -18.29
N ILE A 742 -11.10 11.28 -18.45
CA ILE A 742 -12.22 10.56 -19.07
C ILE A 742 -13.54 10.89 -18.38
N GLY A 743 -13.57 10.83 -17.04
CA GLY A 743 -14.77 11.14 -16.26
C GLY A 743 -15.16 12.61 -16.26
N PHE A 744 -14.19 13.52 -16.27
CA PHE A 744 -14.44 14.95 -16.18
C PHE A 744 -14.74 15.60 -17.55
N SER A 745 -14.02 15.22 -18.62
CA SER A 745 -14.22 15.76 -19.97
C SER A 745 -15.63 15.52 -20.51
N ILE A 746 -16.25 14.41 -20.11
CA ILE A 746 -17.62 14.09 -20.50
C ILE A 746 -18.65 15.07 -19.90
N ASN A 747 -18.36 15.67 -18.73
CA ASN A 747 -19.27 16.59 -18.08
C ASN A 747 -19.56 17.82 -18.95
N ASP A 748 -18.57 18.26 -19.70
CA ASP A 748 -18.70 19.41 -20.62
C ASP A 748 -19.36 19.01 -21.94
N THR A 749 -19.40 17.72 -22.24
CA THR A 749 -19.98 17.19 -23.49
C THR A 749 -21.46 16.84 -23.34
N ILE A 750 -21.87 16.36 -22.17
CA ILE A 750 -23.27 16.03 -21.82
C ILE A 750 -24.07 17.28 -21.45
#